data_0d110e144a8414b558b3fd4efd7edd4d
#
_entry.id   0d110e144a8414b558b3fd4efd7edd4d
#
_cell.length_a   1.000
_cell.length_b   1.000
_cell.length_c   1.000
_cell.angle_alpha   90.00
_cell.angle_beta   90.00
_cell.angle_gamma   90.00
#
_symmetry.space_group_name_H-M   'P 1'
#
loop_
_entity.id
_entity.type
_entity.pdbx_description
1 polymer ?
#
loop_
_entity_poly.entity_id
_entity_poly.type
_entity_poly.pdbx_seq_one_letter_code
_entity_poly.pdbx_strand_id
1 'polypeptide(L)'
;MNPLMRVIGLAAAILLFAPAGHAQTINRSQCIQYGGNAICWGPVQGRWKHAVCGEVGSFTSWSIAQCQAQGGTWANGNCTGLPPQELWRPATEGDLVPLAKDQFSNFHGPLCDGPNATGYTWGVAISSGLCSTAGPGPVLVQGYEQHNNTNFFTVSGKKLSGGVCGPADTTLNFSASRDRPVQCPGGDDQSFLFTTGSTPALCSLGFRYPITPRQCSECDAKFANQQVGNPIDPITGVKRQVEVDYAGSGPHPLRFERVYHNRIYVLDGKKWRHNYSARIEFHNFGTVPTAFAHRAGGRSYSYTFNGSLFVPNVDIDDKLTKLTDAGGALTGWQFLEVASHTLETYDAAGKLVSITSRAGLTQTLEYSTVSTPPAVAHEPGLLIRVTDHFGRQLNFTYDAIGRMATMQDPAGQTYLYGYNSQSLLTKVTYPDSKDREYLYNEAGLAAGGAWPPGLLTGIQDENNVRFASYSYDSVGMAYRTEHAGVVNRVTVSHGSWPSSVTVTDARGTVRTHTYQSLNGVYLNTGVTQPAANGVGTAATAATYGTNNNISMRRDFNGNRTNYNSYDLTRNLETSRTEGLTSAGATTPATRTIESQWHATFRLPTLITEKNSAGTVLRTTSMTHDSNGNVLTRTITAGGNSRTWTYTYDANGAVLTVDGPRTDVTDVTTYTYYANSATCPGAAALGCRGQVETVTNAAGHVTSIAEYDAHGRPLAIVDPNGLTTDLVYDPRQRLTSRNVGGETTDYEYDGVGQLKKVTLPDGSFLSYTYDAAHRLTQVTDNAGNRIAYTLDAMGNRTKEEVFDTTNTLKRTLTRVYETLNRLIYEAHP
;
A
#
# COMPACT_ATOMS: atom_id res chain seq x y z
N MET A 1 -4.64 34.64 29.34
CA MET A 1 -4.39 33.90 28.12
C MET A 1 -5.44 34.33 27.11
N ASN A 2 -5.00 34.90 26.02
CA ASN A 2 -5.79 35.64 25.05
C ASN A 2 -6.77 34.74 24.26
N PRO A 3 -8.05 35.08 24.09
CA PRO A 3 -9.02 34.25 23.34
C PRO A 3 -8.61 33.97 21.89
N LEU A 4 -7.72 34.77 21.33
CA LEU A 4 -7.21 34.63 19.96
C LEU A 4 -6.46 33.29 19.71
N MET A 5 -5.85 32.71 20.73
CA MET A 5 -5.15 31.42 20.61
C MET A 5 -6.08 30.18 20.58
N ARG A 6 -7.34 30.32 21.01
CA ARG A 6 -8.29 29.20 20.96
C ARG A 6 -8.96 29.02 19.59
N VAL A 7 -9.16 30.12 18.87
CA VAL A 7 -9.71 30.07 17.49
C VAL A 7 -8.64 29.60 16.50
N ILE A 8 -7.39 30.01 16.72
CA ILE A 8 -6.23 29.50 15.95
C ILE A 8 -6.02 27.99 16.19
N GLY A 9 -6.29 27.51 17.42
CA GLY A 9 -6.24 26.08 17.73
C GLY A 9 -7.26 25.21 16.98
N LEU A 10 -8.46 25.74 16.72
CA LEU A 10 -9.50 24.99 15.99
C LEU A 10 -9.28 25.04 14.48
N ALA A 11 -8.87 26.19 13.94
CA ALA A 11 -8.50 26.32 12.53
C ALA A 11 -7.17 25.56 12.21
N ALA A 12 -6.22 25.56 13.16
CA ALA A 12 -5.01 24.77 13.05
C ALA A 12 -5.28 23.26 13.21
N ALA A 13 -6.31 22.86 13.99
CA ALA A 13 -6.70 21.44 14.07
C ALA A 13 -7.35 20.94 12.77
N ILE A 14 -8.02 21.79 12.02
CA ILE A 14 -8.55 21.46 10.69
C ILE A 14 -7.43 21.45 9.63
N LEU A 15 -6.36 22.24 9.82
CA LEU A 15 -5.20 22.29 8.93
C LEU A 15 -4.09 21.28 9.30
N LEU A 16 -4.12 20.70 10.51
CA LEU A 16 -3.12 19.76 11.00
C LEU A 16 -3.53 18.29 10.91
N PHE A 17 -4.74 17.98 10.46
CA PHE A 17 -5.15 16.63 10.09
C PHE A 17 -5.17 16.41 8.56
N ALA A 18 -4.14 16.89 7.86
CA ALA A 18 -3.62 16.06 6.80
C ALA A 18 -2.90 14.92 7.50
N PRO A 19 -3.34 13.66 7.41
CA PRO A 19 -2.58 12.58 7.98
C PRO A 19 -1.21 12.62 7.33
N ALA A 20 -0.17 12.80 8.12
CA ALA A 20 1.16 12.44 7.69
C ALA A 20 1.04 11.04 7.15
N GLY A 21 1.15 10.88 5.83
CA GLY A 21 0.98 9.62 5.14
C GLY A 21 1.98 8.62 5.68
N HIS A 22 1.52 7.76 6.56
CA HIS A 22 2.29 6.62 6.99
C HIS A 22 2.18 5.60 5.87
N ALA A 23 3.21 5.60 5.08
CA ALA A 23 3.42 4.66 4.02
C ALA A 23 3.50 3.23 4.53
N GLN A 24 2.97 2.29 3.75
CA GLN A 24 3.10 0.84 4.01
C GLN A 24 2.99 0.05 2.74
N THR A 25 3.57 -0.86 2.65
CA THR A 25 4.33 -1.97 2.24
C THR A 25 3.67 -3.06 1.62
N ILE A 26 4.35 -3.84 0.90
CA ILE A 26 4.34 -5.17 0.63
C ILE A 26 5.04 -5.65 -0.44
N ASN A 27 5.23 -6.61 -0.96
CA ASN A 27 5.09 -7.97 -1.12
C ASN A 27 5.91 -8.66 -2.21
N ARG A 28 6.04 -9.92 -2.17
CA ARG A 28 6.93 -10.72 -3.01
C ARG A 28 6.20 -11.51 -4.07
N SER A 29 6.72 -11.55 -5.29
CA SER A 29 6.92 -12.77 -6.04
C SER A 29 8.35 -12.79 -6.55
N GLN A 30 9.05 -13.85 -6.32
CA GLN A 30 10.41 -14.09 -6.77
C GLN A 30 10.51 -15.41 -7.46
N CYS A 31 11.38 -15.45 -8.45
CA CYS A 31 12.01 -16.69 -8.83
C CYS A 31 12.93 -17.13 -7.72
N ILE A 32 12.93 -18.37 -7.34
CA ILE A 32 13.92 -18.95 -6.43
C ILE A 32 14.87 -19.83 -7.18
N GLN A 33 16.13 -19.70 -6.81
CA GLN A 33 17.14 -20.70 -7.09
C GLN A 33 17.06 -21.83 -6.07
N TYR A 34 16.94 -23.04 -6.54
CA TYR A 34 17.15 -24.22 -5.73
C TYR A 34 18.27 -25.03 -6.38
N GLY A 35 19.28 -25.40 -5.61
CA GLY A 35 20.38 -26.22 -6.12
C GLY A 35 21.23 -25.55 -7.20
N GLY A 36 21.34 -24.22 -7.23
CA GLY A 36 22.21 -23.50 -8.16
C GLY A 36 21.51 -23.01 -9.44
N ASN A 37 20.25 -23.35 -9.67
CA ASN A 37 19.51 -22.95 -10.88
C ASN A 37 18.31 -22.11 -10.56
N ALA A 38 18.14 -20.99 -11.30
CA ALA A 38 17.01 -20.10 -11.17
C ALA A 38 16.11 -20.22 -12.39
N ILE A 39 14.81 -20.35 -12.20
CA ILE A 39 13.84 -20.22 -13.27
C ILE A 39 12.89 -19.10 -12.92
N CYS A 40 12.92 -18.10 -13.75
CA CYS A 40 12.15 -16.88 -13.57
C CYS A 40 11.12 -16.74 -14.67
N TRP A 41 9.90 -16.34 -14.30
CA TRP A 41 8.79 -16.19 -15.20
C TRP A 41 8.24 -14.79 -15.18
N GLY A 42 8.19 -14.18 -16.34
CA GLY A 42 7.26 -13.10 -16.61
C GLY A 42 6.08 -13.64 -17.41
N PRO A 43 4.98 -12.93 -17.54
CA PRO A 43 3.93 -13.25 -18.47
C PRO A 43 4.56 -13.26 -19.85
N VAL A 44 4.62 -14.42 -20.46
CA VAL A 44 5.14 -14.58 -21.80
C VAL A 44 4.00 -15.11 -22.63
N GLN A 45 3.28 -14.20 -23.15
CA GLN A 45 2.33 -14.26 -24.23
C GLN A 45 2.41 -15.54 -25.03
N GLY A 46 1.48 -16.48 -24.75
CA GLY A 46 1.22 -17.66 -25.57
C GLY A 46 2.41 -18.53 -25.93
N ARG A 47 3.47 -18.52 -25.15
CA ARG A 47 4.72 -19.19 -25.47
C ARG A 47 4.99 -20.37 -24.54
N TRP A 48 5.31 -21.48 -25.11
CA TRP A 48 5.88 -22.63 -24.45
C TRP A 48 7.33 -22.32 -24.10
N LYS A 49 7.75 -22.52 -22.87
CA LYS A 49 9.15 -22.41 -22.48
C LYS A 49 9.74 -23.78 -22.21
N HIS A 50 10.89 -24.00 -22.78
CA HIS A 50 11.69 -25.17 -22.56
C HIS A 50 12.82 -24.84 -21.59
N ALA A 51 12.98 -25.58 -20.50
CA ALA A 51 14.06 -25.44 -19.57
C ALA A 51 14.87 -26.76 -19.51
N VAL A 52 16.18 -26.65 -19.58
CA VAL A 52 17.10 -27.77 -19.33
C VAL A 52 17.62 -27.62 -17.93
N CYS A 53 17.48 -28.65 -17.10
CA CYS A 53 18.07 -28.65 -15.77
C CYS A 53 19.59 -28.59 -15.87
N GLY A 54 20.19 -27.59 -15.30
CA GLY A 54 21.64 -27.45 -15.22
C GLY A 54 22.28 -26.45 -16.16
N GLU A 55 21.56 -25.88 -17.12
CA GLU A 55 22.07 -24.82 -17.99
C GLU A 55 21.15 -23.62 -18.04
N VAL A 56 21.75 -22.45 -18.06
CA VAL A 56 21.03 -21.17 -18.18
C VAL A 56 20.64 -20.99 -19.65
N GLY A 57 19.53 -21.61 -20.05
CA GLY A 57 18.96 -21.43 -21.36
C GLY A 57 17.45 -21.54 -21.33
N SER A 58 16.74 -20.48 -21.57
CA SER A 58 15.29 -20.53 -21.76
C SER A 58 15.01 -20.72 -23.25
N PHE A 59 14.42 -21.84 -23.61
CA PHE A 59 13.94 -22.06 -24.97
C PHE A 59 12.45 -21.74 -25.05
N THR A 60 12.06 -21.01 -26.07
CA THR A 60 10.64 -20.89 -26.41
C THR A 60 10.29 -22.08 -27.29
N SER A 61 9.31 -22.83 -26.87
CA SER A 61 8.87 -24.06 -27.55
C SER A 61 7.83 -23.81 -28.64
N TRP A 62 7.83 -22.66 -29.25
CA TRP A 62 7.07 -22.43 -30.48
C TRP A 62 7.75 -23.17 -31.62
N SER A 63 6.95 -23.83 -32.46
CA SER A 63 7.45 -24.26 -33.75
C SER A 63 7.73 -23.05 -34.66
N ILE A 64 8.65 -23.19 -35.59
CA ILE A 64 8.96 -22.12 -36.54
C ILE A 64 7.69 -21.70 -37.29
N ALA A 65 6.85 -22.65 -37.66
CA ALA A 65 5.57 -22.38 -38.33
C ALA A 65 4.59 -21.59 -37.46
N GLN A 66 4.52 -21.88 -36.16
CA GLN A 66 3.66 -21.14 -35.23
C GLN A 66 4.17 -19.71 -34.98
N CYS A 67 5.48 -19.53 -34.88
CA CYS A 67 6.10 -18.22 -34.79
C CYS A 67 5.78 -17.34 -36.00
N GLN A 68 5.97 -17.89 -37.20
CA GLN A 68 5.73 -17.19 -38.45
C GLN A 68 4.24 -16.92 -38.70
N ALA A 69 3.35 -17.86 -38.37
CA ALA A 69 1.90 -17.68 -38.48
C ALA A 69 1.36 -16.55 -37.60
N GLN A 70 2.07 -16.20 -36.54
CA GLN A 70 1.74 -15.09 -35.63
C GLN A 70 2.50 -13.79 -35.96
N GLY A 71 3.21 -13.75 -37.10
CA GLY A 71 3.95 -12.57 -37.53
C GLY A 71 5.29 -12.38 -36.83
N GLY A 72 5.78 -13.40 -36.11
CA GLY A 72 7.09 -13.37 -35.47
C GLY A 72 8.24 -13.81 -36.36
N THR A 73 9.46 -13.46 -35.99
CA THR A 73 10.69 -13.91 -36.65
C THR A 73 11.37 -14.96 -35.77
N TRP A 74 11.68 -16.12 -36.38
CA TRP A 74 12.39 -17.18 -35.69
C TRP A 74 13.90 -17.01 -35.86
N ALA A 75 14.62 -16.83 -34.76
CA ALA A 75 16.07 -16.73 -34.75
C ALA A 75 16.66 -17.37 -33.50
N ASN A 76 17.74 -18.14 -33.64
CA ASN A 76 18.48 -18.76 -32.51
C ASN A 76 17.60 -19.56 -31.54
N GLY A 77 16.63 -20.30 -32.06
CA GLY A 77 15.71 -21.09 -31.24
C GLY A 77 14.60 -20.30 -30.54
N ASN A 78 14.44 -19.02 -30.85
CA ASN A 78 13.43 -18.13 -30.25
C ASN A 78 12.56 -17.44 -31.29
N CYS A 79 11.29 -17.24 -30.95
CA CYS A 79 10.38 -16.40 -31.70
C CYS A 79 10.41 -14.96 -31.15
N THR A 80 10.71 -14.00 -32.01
CA THR A 80 10.82 -12.57 -31.65
C THR A 80 9.90 -11.72 -32.53
N GLY A 81 9.59 -10.50 -32.09
CA GLY A 81 8.82 -9.55 -32.91
C GLY A 81 7.32 -9.80 -32.94
N LEU A 82 6.78 -10.63 -32.05
CA LEU A 82 5.34 -10.84 -31.97
C LEU A 82 4.63 -9.62 -31.40
N PRO A 83 3.47 -9.23 -31.96
CA PRO A 83 2.64 -8.23 -31.31
C PRO A 83 2.13 -8.77 -29.96
N PRO A 84 1.82 -7.90 -29.01
CA PRO A 84 1.29 -8.29 -27.72
C PRO A 84 -0.10 -8.93 -27.91
N GLN A 85 -0.18 -10.25 -27.78
CA GLN A 85 -1.44 -10.98 -27.70
C GLN A 85 -1.42 -11.90 -26.49
N GLU A 86 -2.44 -11.78 -25.65
CA GLU A 86 -2.70 -12.69 -24.55
C GLU A 86 -3.32 -14.00 -25.10
N LEU A 87 -2.52 -15.00 -25.30
CA LEU A 87 -2.99 -16.35 -25.69
C LEU A 87 -2.64 -17.35 -24.60
N TRP A 88 -3.41 -17.31 -23.53
CA TRP A 88 -3.38 -18.34 -22.49
C TRP A 88 -4.49 -19.34 -22.75
N ARG A 89 -4.15 -20.53 -23.16
CA ARG A 89 -5.08 -21.67 -23.23
C ARG A 89 -4.42 -22.93 -22.65
N PRO A 90 -5.21 -23.84 -22.05
CA PRO A 90 -4.67 -25.12 -21.62
C PRO A 90 -4.10 -25.85 -22.83
N ALA A 91 -2.86 -26.36 -22.71
CA ALA A 91 -2.32 -27.23 -23.75
C ALA A 91 -3.10 -28.53 -23.82
N THR A 92 -3.50 -28.90 -25.01
CA THR A 92 -4.09 -30.21 -25.32
C THR A 92 -3.02 -31.10 -25.91
N GLU A 93 -3.28 -32.42 -25.98
CA GLU A 93 -2.42 -33.35 -26.67
C GLU A 93 -2.15 -32.92 -28.12
N GLY A 94 -3.16 -32.33 -28.79
CA GLY A 94 -3.03 -31.81 -30.15
C GLY A 94 -2.06 -30.62 -30.25
N ASP A 95 -1.86 -29.85 -29.18
CA ASP A 95 -0.89 -28.77 -29.16
C ASP A 95 0.55 -29.28 -28.91
N LEU A 96 0.69 -30.40 -28.24
CA LEU A 96 1.98 -30.97 -27.86
C LEU A 96 2.65 -31.78 -28.96
N VAL A 97 1.90 -32.45 -29.77
CA VAL A 97 2.44 -33.30 -30.86
C VAL A 97 3.25 -32.49 -31.87
N PRO A 98 2.78 -31.39 -32.46
CA PRO A 98 3.59 -30.58 -33.36
C PRO A 98 4.87 -30.07 -32.73
N LEU A 99 4.77 -29.66 -31.46
CA LEU A 99 5.90 -29.13 -30.68
C LEU A 99 6.97 -30.21 -30.42
N ALA A 100 6.55 -31.41 -30.06
CA ALA A 100 7.44 -32.54 -29.87
C ALA A 100 8.17 -32.94 -31.16
N LYS A 101 7.49 -32.91 -32.30
CA LYS A 101 8.08 -33.11 -33.62
C LYS A 101 9.13 -32.06 -33.98
N ASP A 102 8.85 -30.81 -33.70
CA ASP A 102 9.77 -29.70 -33.96
C ASP A 102 11.03 -29.80 -33.09
N GLN A 103 10.90 -30.13 -31.82
CA GLN A 103 12.02 -30.39 -30.95
C GLN A 103 12.87 -31.57 -31.38
N PHE A 104 12.24 -32.67 -31.83
CA PHE A 104 12.96 -33.80 -32.35
C PHE A 104 13.77 -33.41 -33.59
N SER A 105 13.20 -32.62 -34.49
CA SER A 105 13.88 -32.15 -35.70
C SER A 105 15.09 -31.26 -35.37
N ASN A 106 14.98 -30.45 -34.36
CA ASN A 106 16.07 -29.55 -33.95
C ASN A 106 17.26 -30.30 -33.36
N PHE A 107 17.02 -31.41 -32.64
CA PHE A 107 18.10 -32.19 -32.00
C PHE A 107 18.68 -33.31 -32.86
N HIS A 108 17.85 -33.92 -33.72
CA HIS A 108 18.25 -35.12 -34.45
C HIS A 108 18.28 -34.92 -35.99
N GLY A 109 17.93 -33.71 -36.44
CA GLY A 109 17.83 -33.38 -37.87
C GLY A 109 16.49 -33.79 -38.50
N PRO A 110 16.32 -33.66 -39.80
CA PRO A 110 15.05 -33.85 -40.49
C PRO A 110 14.42 -35.21 -40.21
N LEU A 111 13.13 -35.15 -39.87
CA LEU A 111 12.33 -36.32 -39.57
C LEU A 111 11.80 -37.00 -40.86
N CYS A 112 11.65 -38.32 -40.80
CA CYS A 112 10.84 -39.07 -41.75
C CYS A 112 9.36 -38.78 -41.48
N ASP A 113 8.82 -37.70 -42.04
CA ASP A 113 7.40 -37.33 -41.98
C ASP A 113 6.90 -37.03 -43.40
N GLY A 114 5.74 -37.54 -43.78
CA GLY A 114 5.19 -37.37 -45.12
C GLY A 114 5.03 -38.65 -45.91
N PRO A 115 4.73 -38.60 -47.23
CA PRO A 115 4.35 -39.76 -48.05
C PRO A 115 5.42 -40.86 -48.18
N ASN A 116 6.66 -40.58 -47.85
CA ASN A 116 7.75 -41.58 -47.85
C ASN A 116 7.92 -42.28 -46.50
N ALA A 117 7.11 -41.94 -45.50
CA ALA A 117 7.15 -42.55 -44.16
C ALA A 117 6.15 -43.72 -44.03
N THR A 118 5.86 -44.43 -45.11
CA THR A 118 4.90 -45.55 -45.12
C THR A 118 5.34 -46.66 -44.17
N GLY A 119 4.55 -46.87 -43.14
CA GLY A 119 4.76 -47.88 -42.11
C GLY A 119 5.23 -47.40 -40.74
N TYR A 120 5.36 -46.09 -40.54
CA TYR A 120 5.75 -45.53 -39.23
C TYR A 120 4.68 -44.61 -38.66
N THR A 121 4.18 -44.96 -37.52
CA THR A 121 3.30 -44.11 -36.72
C THR A 121 4.13 -43.36 -35.71
N TRP A 122 3.95 -42.04 -35.65
CA TRP A 122 4.40 -41.22 -34.51
C TRP A 122 3.64 -41.66 -33.27
N GLY A 123 4.34 -42.21 -32.34
CA GLY A 123 3.77 -42.49 -31.04
C GLY A 123 4.16 -41.38 -30.04
N VAL A 124 3.19 -40.66 -29.58
CA VAL A 124 3.33 -39.87 -28.36
C VAL A 124 2.70 -40.69 -27.24
N ALA A 125 3.52 -41.33 -26.43
CA ALA A 125 3.00 -42.01 -25.26
C ALA A 125 3.04 -41.03 -24.05
N ILE A 126 1.85 -40.77 -23.52
CA ILE A 126 1.72 -40.03 -22.25
C ILE A 126 1.94 -41.05 -21.15
N SER A 127 3.09 -41.04 -20.50
CA SER A 127 3.27 -41.77 -19.24
C SER A 127 2.93 -40.85 -18.09
N SER A 128 1.94 -41.20 -17.31
CA SER A 128 1.65 -40.53 -16.04
C SER A 128 2.84 -40.69 -15.11
N GLY A 129 3.64 -39.65 -14.96
CA GLY A 129 4.74 -39.62 -14.01
C GLY A 129 4.23 -39.31 -12.57
N LEU A 130 5.13 -39.37 -11.63
CA LEU A 130 4.87 -39.15 -10.20
C LEU A 130 4.23 -37.82 -9.82
N CYS A 131 4.13 -36.90 -10.73
CA CYS A 131 3.44 -35.62 -10.55
C CYS A 131 2.04 -35.62 -11.19
N SER A 132 1.55 -36.79 -11.59
CA SER A 132 0.26 -36.88 -12.21
C SER A 132 -0.82 -36.86 -11.16
N THR A 133 -1.66 -35.92 -11.34
CA THR A 133 -3.08 -36.13 -11.26
C THR A 133 -3.77 -36.24 -9.97
N ALA A 134 -3.39 -37.04 -9.19
CA ALA A 134 -4.19 -37.45 -8.02
C ALA A 134 -3.36 -37.37 -6.75
N GLY A 135 -2.40 -36.56 -6.79
CA GLY A 135 -1.74 -36.19 -5.53
C GLY A 135 -2.78 -35.54 -4.66
N PRO A 136 -2.83 -35.89 -3.37
CA PRO A 136 -3.63 -35.11 -2.43
C PRO A 136 -3.21 -33.67 -2.56
N GLY A 137 -4.12 -32.77 -2.51
CA GLY A 137 -4.03 -31.33 -2.61
C GLY A 137 -2.67 -30.63 -2.43
N PRO A 138 -2.60 -29.34 -2.31
CA PRO A 138 -1.35 -28.61 -2.28
C PRO A 138 -0.42 -29.14 -1.19
N VAL A 139 0.80 -29.52 -1.56
CA VAL A 139 1.82 -29.92 -0.60
C VAL A 139 2.56 -28.67 -0.15
N LEU A 140 2.50 -28.39 1.14
CA LEU A 140 3.27 -27.30 1.76
C LEU A 140 4.73 -27.74 1.94
N VAL A 141 5.63 -27.16 1.17
CA VAL A 141 7.08 -27.32 1.34
C VAL A 141 7.67 -26.03 1.86
N GLN A 142 8.15 -26.00 3.08
CA GLN A 142 8.68 -24.80 3.75
C GLN A 142 7.70 -23.58 3.75
N GLY A 143 6.44 -23.83 3.93
CA GLY A 143 5.41 -22.79 3.93
C GLY A 143 4.90 -22.41 2.54
N TYR A 144 5.20 -23.22 1.53
CA TYR A 144 4.79 -23.02 0.15
C TYR A 144 3.79 -24.06 -0.33
N GLU A 145 2.73 -23.61 -1.01
CA GLU A 145 1.83 -24.50 -1.72
C GLU A 145 2.40 -24.84 -3.09
N GLN A 146 2.37 -26.11 -3.43
CA GLN A 146 2.90 -26.60 -4.69
C GLN A 146 1.86 -27.44 -5.40
N HIS A 147 1.49 -27.00 -6.62
CA HIS A 147 0.63 -27.78 -7.50
C HIS A 147 1.42 -28.15 -8.75
N ASN A 148 1.74 -29.42 -8.89
CA ASN A 148 2.41 -29.94 -10.08
C ASN A 148 1.49 -30.89 -10.85
N ASN A 149 1.36 -30.66 -12.13
CA ASN A 149 0.77 -31.60 -13.06
C ASN A 149 1.75 -31.78 -14.22
N THR A 150 2.64 -32.75 -14.11
CA THR A 150 3.65 -33.03 -15.12
C THR A 150 3.26 -34.29 -15.89
N ASN A 151 3.13 -34.12 -17.19
CA ASN A 151 2.95 -35.26 -18.10
C ASN A 151 4.28 -35.56 -18.82
N PHE A 152 4.69 -36.82 -18.82
CA PHE A 152 5.87 -37.25 -19.56
C PHE A 152 5.46 -37.79 -20.91
N PHE A 153 6.18 -37.37 -21.95
CA PHE A 153 5.93 -37.78 -23.33
C PHE A 153 7.18 -38.45 -23.85
N THR A 154 6.97 -39.55 -24.53
CA THR A 154 8.00 -40.20 -25.33
C THR A 154 7.67 -40.04 -26.79
N VAL A 155 8.55 -39.40 -27.53
CA VAL A 155 8.41 -39.27 -28.98
C VAL A 155 9.42 -40.19 -29.64
N SER A 156 8.93 -41.12 -30.43
CA SER A 156 9.77 -42.04 -31.23
C SER A 156 9.65 -41.67 -32.70
N GLY A 157 10.78 -41.60 -33.39
CA GLY A 157 10.79 -41.28 -34.79
C GLY A 157 12.08 -41.75 -35.49
N LYS A 158 12.08 -41.81 -36.81
CA LYS A 158 13.26 -42.12 -37.61
C LYS A 158 13.85 -40.84 -38.20
N LYS A 159 15.15 -40.76 -38.22
CA LYS A 159 15.89 -39.66 -38.82
C LYS A 159 15.91 -39.83 -40.34
N LEU A 160 15.66 -38.76 -41.07
CA LEU A 160 15.85 -38.69 -42.54
C LEU A 160 17.33 -38.39 -42.84
N SER A 161 18.01 -39.24 -43.49
CA SER A 161 19.39 -39.02 -43.96
C SER A 161 19.50 -39.34 -45.43
N GLY A 162 19.93 -38.36 -46.26
CA GLY A 162 20.08 -38.53 -47.70
C GLY A 162 18.78 -38.87 -48.46
N GLY A 163 17.62 -38.45 -47.94
CA GLY A 163 16.33 -38.75 -48.57
C GLY A 163 15.75 -40.13 -48.24
N VAL A 164 16.43 -40.89 -47.41
CA VAL A 164 15.98 -42.23 -47.00
C VAL A 164 15.83 -42.29 -45.47
N CYS A 165 14.74 -42.89 -45.01
CA CYS A 165 14.54 -43.13 -43.59
C CYS A 165 15.51 -44.16 -43.04
N GLY A 166 16.30 -43.78 -42.07
CA GLY A 166 17.31 -44.69 -41.45
C GLY A 166 16.69 -45.85 -40.69
N PRO A 167 17.46 -46.96 -40.50
CA PRO A 167 16.95 -48.16 -39.85
C PRO A 167 16.79 -48.07 -38.33
N ALA A 168 17.38 -47.09 -37.70
CA ALA A 168 17.36 -46.97 -36.26
C ALA A 168 16.26 -46.06 -35.76
N ASP A 169 15.46 -46.55 -34.83
CA ASP A 169 14.50 -45.76 -34.12
C ASP A 169 15.22 -44.88 -33.11
N THR A 170 15.04 -43.57 -33.22
CA THR A 170 15.54 -42.62 -32.25
C THR A 170 14.37 -42.22 -31.36
N THR A 171 14.52 -42.41 -30.10
CA THR A 171 13.51 -42.08 -29.10
C THR A 171 13.99 -40.86 -28.28
N LEU A 172 13.15 -39.86 -28.24
CA LEU A 172 13.37 -38.69 -27.41
C LEU A 172 12.31 -38.64 -26.30
N ASN A 173 12.73 -38.56 -25.08
CA ASN A 173 11.83 -38.43 -23.94
C ASN A 173 11.66 -36.99 -23.60
N PHE A 174 10.44 -36.52 -23.55
CA PHE A 174 10.10 -35.18 -23.07
C PHE A 174 9.26 -35.27 -21.84
N SER A 175 9.46 -34.33 -20.92
CA SER A 175 8.47 -34.05 -19.92
C SER A 175 7.84 -32.69 -20.20
N ALA A 176 6.53 -32.62 -20.26
CA ALA A 176 5.80 -31.35 -20.21
C ALA A 176 5.15 -31.24 -18.85
N SER A 177 5.58 -30.29 -18.07
CA SER A 177 4.93 -29.97 -16.82
C SER A 177 4.00 -28.79 -17.03
N ARG A 178 2.75 -28.99 -16.67
CA ARG A 178 1.84 -27.90 -16.42
C ARG A 178 2.01 -27.50 -14.96
N ASP A 179 2.79 -26.48 -14.71
CA ASP A 179 2.69 -25.80 -13.46
C ASP A 179 1.32 -25.12 -13.43
N ARG A 180 0.43 -25.62 -12.59
CA ARG A 180 -0.54 -24.73 -12.03
C ARG A 180 0.23 -23.95 -10.98
N PRO A 181 0.52 -22.68 -11.21
CA PRO A 181 1.05 -21.88 -10.14
C PRO A 181 0.06 -21.99 -9.01
N VAL A 182 0.57 -22.17 -7.82
CA VAL A 182 -0.13 -21.71 -6.63
C VAL A 182 -0.52 -20.30 -6.97
N GLN A 183 -1.81 -20.05 -7.06
CA GLN A 183 -2.23 -18.77 -7.57
C GLN A 183 -1.64 -17.66 -6.75
N CYS A 184 -0.78 -16.90 -7.43
CA CYS A 184 -0.63 -15.53 -7.04
C CYS A 184 -2.00 -14.90 -7.09
N PRO A 185 -2.39 -14.19 -6.02
CA PRO A 185 -3.62 -13.44 -6.06
C PRO A 185 -3.61 -12.60 -7.33
N GLY A 186 -4.45 -12.94 -8.26
CA GLY A 186 -4.56 -12.20 -9.47
C GLY A 186 -4.38 -12.97 -10.76
N GLY A 187 -4.47 -14.31 -10.81
CA GLY A 187 -4.65 -14.89 -12.08
C GLY A 187 -4.20 -16.29 -12.43
N ASP A 188 -4.86 -16.77 -13.43
CA ASP A 188 -4.59 -18.03 -14.11
C ASP A 188 -3.31 -17.98 -14.94
N ASP A 189 -2.17 -17.88 -14.32
CA ASP A 189 -0.90 -18.12 -14.99
C ASP A 189 -0.70 -19.62 -15.15
N GLN A 190 -1.15 -20.15 -16.27
CA GLN A 190 -0.84 -21.49 -16.71
C GLN A 190 0.40 -21.43 -17.60
N SER A 191 1.55 -21.78 -17.08
CA SER A 191 2.75 -21.94 -17.88
C SER A 191 3.02 -23.43 -18.08
N PHE A 192 3.39 -23.82 -19.30
CA PHE A 192 3.83 -25.16 -19.61
C PHE A 192 5.35 -25.19 -19.69
N LEU A 193 5.95 -26.12 -18.99
CA LEU A 193 7.39 -26.37 -19.05
C LEU A 193 7.65 -27.66 -19.80
N PHE A 194 8.59 -27.58 -20.72
CA PHE A 194 9.16 -28.78 -21.34
C PHE A 194 10.58 -28.98 -20.83
N THR A 195 10.91 -30.19 -20.42
CA THR A 195 12.27 -30.57 -20.10
C THR A 195 12.69 -31.72 -21.01
N THR A 196 13.92 -31.65 -21.56
CA THR A 196 14.53 -32.76 -22.31
C THR A 196 15.65 -33.35 -21.48
N GLY A 197 15.64 -34.65 -21.30
CA GLY A 197 16.72 -35.37 -20.59
C GLY A 197 16.36 -36.82 -20.25
N SER A 198 17.35 -37.68 -20.18
CA SER A 198 17.21 -39.09 -19.83
C SER A 198 17.13 -39.37 -18.32
N THR A 199 17.30 -38.44 -17.51
CA THR A 199 16.95 -38.46 -16.08
C THR A 199 15.70 -37.63 -15.87
N PRO A 200 14.74 -38.06 -15.05
CA PRO A 200 13.74 -37.17 -14.58
C PRO A 200 14.49 -36.09 -13.81
N ALA A 201 14.84 -35.05 -14.53
CA ALA A 201 15.17 -33.82 -13.89
C ALA A 201 13.95 -33.55 -13.01
N LEU A 202 14.14 -33.55 -11.72
CA LEU A 202 13.17 -32.94 -10.82
C LEU A 202 12.79 -31.66 -11.51
N CYS A 203 11.55 -31.64 -12.04
CA CYS A 203 11.05 -30.47 -12.68
C CYS A 203 11.44 -29.34 -11.76
N SER A 204 12.20 -28.40 -12.27
CA SER A 204 12.50 -27.26 -11.48
C SER A 204 11.16 -26.62 -11.28
N LEU A 205 10.65 -26.89 -10.14
CA LEU A 205 9.46 -26.31 -9.64
C LEU A 205 9.69 -24.83 -9.75
N GLY A 206 8.96 -24.19 -10.62
CA GLY A 206 8.81 -22.76 -10.53
C GLY A 206 8.22 -22.51 -9.15
N PHE A 207 9.08 -22.41 -8.16
CA PHE A 207 8.66 -21.99 -6.86
C PHE A 207 8.19 -20.57 -7.01
N ARG A 208 6.89 -20.42 -7.20
CA ARG A 208 6.28 -19.21 -6.73
C ARG A 208 6.28 -19.33 -5.23
N TYR A 209 6.81 -18.30 -4.60
CA TYR A 209 6.62 -18.13 -3.17
C TYR A 209 5.16 -18.34 -2.85
N PRO A 210 4.88 -18.99 -1.75
CA PRO A 210 3.52 -19.05 -1.30
C PRO A 210 3.07 -17.63 -1.29
N ILE A 211 2.05 -17.45 -1.94
CA ILE A 211 1.21 -16.38 -1.62
C ILE A 211 0.63 -16.79 -0.27
N THR A 212 1.45 -16.54 0.71
CA THR A 212 0.80 -16.32 1.97
C THR A 212 -0.09 -15.14 1.71
N PRO A 213 -1.35 -15.22 2.09
CA PRO A 213 -2.32 -14.14 1.93
C PRO A 213 -1.84 -12.81 2.50
N ARG A 214 -0.73 -12.84 3.21
CA ARG A 214 -0.09 -11.72 3.84
C ARG A 214 1.27 -11.44 3.28
N GLN A 215 1.23 -10.79 2.25
CA GLN A 215 2.44 -10.28 1.70
C GLN A 215 2.70 -8.84 2.12
N CYS A 216 1.92 -8.28 3.03
CA CYS A 216 2.13 -7.01 3.65
C CYS A 216 2.10 -7.09 5.16
N SER A 217 3.18 -7.47 5.74
CA SER A 217 3.29 -7.36 7.20
C SER A 217 3.04 -5.93 7.68
N GLU A 218 3.36 -4.94 6.87
CA GLU A 218 3.30 -3.55 7.23
C GLU A 218 2.05 -2.80 6.74
N CYS A 219 1.24 -3.41 5.89
CA CYS A 219 -0.10 -2.91 5.58
C CYS A 219 -1.09 -3.21 6.69
N ASP A 220 -0.74 -4.08 7.59
CA ASP A 220 -1.46 -4.29 8.81
C ASP A 220 -0.96 -3.29 9.86
N ALA A 221 -1.85 -2.55 10.49
CA ALA A 221 -1.50 -1.60 11.55
C ALA A 221 -0.69 -2.24 12.70
N LYS A 222 -0.78 -3.56 12.88
CA LYS A 222 0.03 -4.33 13.82
C LYS A 222 1.53 -4.28 13.50
N PHE A 223 1.91 -4.07 12.22
CA PHE A 223 3.28 -4.23 11.73
C PHE A 223 3.82 -2.98 11.03
N ALA A 224 3.07 -1.89 11.03
CA ALA A 224 3.37 -0.64 10.33
C ALA A 224 4.75 -0.02 10.65
N ASN A 225 5.38 -0.40 11.74
CA ASN A 225 6.65 0.17 12.22
C ASN A 225 7.90 -0.57 11.72
N GLN A 226 7.79 -1.47 10.76
CA GLN A 226 8.94 -2.25 10.29
C GLN A 226 9.66 -1.64 9.09
N GLN A 227 9.11 -0.57 8.51
CA GLN A 227 9.70 0.10 7.36
C GLN A 227 10.88 1.01 7.72
N VAL A 228 11.78 1.18 6.76
CA VAL A 228 12.93 2.07 6.89
C VAL A 228 13.04 2.98 5.67
N GLY A 229 13.63 4.14 5.88
CA GLY A 229 13.87 5.12 4.82
C GLY A 229 12.57 5.63 4.18
N ASN A 230 12.56 5.79 2.87
CA ASN A 230 11.48 6.38 2.09
C ASN A 230 10.76 5.29 1.25
N PRO A 231 9.73 4.61 1.73
CA PRO A 231 9.93 3.53 2.66
C PRO A 231 10.38 2.25 1.93
N ILE A 232 11.24 1.48 2.57
CA ILE A 232 11.59 0.11 2.17
C ILE A 232 11.18 -0.84 3.31
N ASP A 233 10.61 -1.98 2.97
CA ASP A 233 10.56 -3.13 3.87
C ASP A 233 11.95 -3.77 3.92
N PRO A 234 12.65 -3.71 5.04
CA PRO A 234 14.05 -4.13 5.07
C PRO A 234 14.24 -5.63 4.87
N ILE A 235 13.27 -6.47 5.25
CA ILE A 235 13.41 -7.92 5.09
C ILE A 235 12.98 -8.41 3.72
N THR A 236 12.05 -7.72 3.06
CA THR A 236 11.54 -8.13 1.75
C THR A 236 12.14 -7.33 0.59
N GLY A 237 12.76 -6.18 0.86
CA GLY A 237 13.25 -5.26 -0.17
C GLY A 237 12.12 -4.64 -1.01
N VAL A 238 10.91 -4.59 -0.46
CA VAL A 238 9.80 -3.94 -1.15
C VAL A 238 9.88 -2.44 -0.96
N LYS A 239 9.90 -1.71 -2.07
CA LYS A 239 9.69 -0.26 -2.13
C LYS A 239 8.23 0.02 -2.44
N ARG A 240 7.60 0.78 -1.57
CA ARG A 240 6.26 1.32 -1.78
C ARG A 240 6.34 2.83 -1.97
N GLN A 241 5.51 3.38 -2.84
CA GLN A 241 5.26 4.81 -2.96
C GLN A 241 3.77 5.06 -2.91
N VAL A 242 3.35 6.01 -2.09
CA VAL A 242 1.96 6.47 -2.00
C VAL A 242 1.91 7.91 -2.44
N GLU A 243 0.98 8.21 -3.32
CA GLU A 243 0.72 9.56 -3.81
C GLU A 243 -0.78 9.86 -3.65
N VAL A 244 -1.09 10.97 -3.00
CA VAL A 244 -2.46 11.45 -2.83
C VAL A 244 -2.68 12.56 -3.82
N ASP A 245 -3.47 12.31 -4.86
CA ASP A 245 -3.79 13.32 -5.86
C ASP A 245 -4.96 14.19 -5.38
N TYR A 246 -5.95 13.58 -4.73
CA TYR A 246 -7.13 14.29 -4.23
C TYR A 246 -7.54 13.82 -2.83
N ALA A 247 -7.93 14.76 -1.97
CA ALA A 247 -8.55 14.51 -0.67
C ALA A 247 -9.66 15.54 -0.42
N GLY A 248 -10.91 15.08 -0.40
CA GLY A 248 -12.06 15.86 -0.04
C GLY A 248 -12.19 16.11 1.48
N SER A 249 -13.18 16.90 1.88
CA SER A 249 -13.46 17.24 3.27
C SER A 249 -14.83 16.72 3.72
N GLY A 250 -15.03 16.63 5.04
CA GLY A 250 -16.28 16.20 5.65
C GLY A 250 -16.33 14.69 5.99
N PRO A 251 -17.51 14.18 6.37
CA PRO A 251 -17.65 12.79 6.77
C PRO A 251 -17.55 11.85 5.56
N HIS A 252 -16.77 10.81 5.69
CA HIS A 252 -16.53 9.79 4.66
C HIS A 252 -16.16 10.38 3.28
N PRO A 253 -15.15 11.26 3.18
CA PRO A 253 -14.88 12.06 1.99
C PRO A 253 -14.32 11.23 0.84
N LEU A 254 -14.52 11.70 -0.38
CA LEU A 254 -13.81 11.20 -1.56
C LEU A 254 -12.31 11.40 -1.39
N ARG A 255 -11.55 10.40 -1.80
CA ARG A 255 -10.08 10.43 -1.80
C ARG A 255 -9.56 9.65 -3.00
N PHE A 256 -8.58 10.18 -3.69
CA PHE A 256 -7.87 9.44 -4.72
C PHE A 256 -6.41 9.32 -4.36
N GLU A 257 -6.01 8.09 -4.08
CA GLU A 257 -4.67 7.72 -3.66
C GLU A 257 -4.12 6.64 -4.58
N ARG A 258 -2.92 6.87 -5.10
CA ARG A 258 -2.19 5.91 -5.93
C ARG A 258 -1.08 5.27 -5.12
N VAL A 259 -0.89 3.99 -5.34
CA VAL A 259 0.14 3.20 -4.66
C VAL A 259 0.97 2.45 -5.69
N TYR A 260 2.28 2.67 -5.64
CA TYR A 260 3.27 1.93 -6.39
C TYR A 260 3.91 0.85 -5.54
N HIS A 261 4.23 -0.28 -6.18
CA HIS A 261 5.06 -1.33 -5.62
C HIS A 261 6.05 -1.85 -6.65
N ASN A 262 7.32 -2.08 -6.25
CA ASN A 262 8.31 -2.65 -7.17
C ASN A 262 8.04 -4.13 -7.49
N ARG A 263 7.33 -4.87 -6.63
CA ARG A 263 7.21 -6.34 -6.67
C ARG A 263 5.77 -6.87 -6.76
N ILE A 264 4.79 -6.05 -7.16
CA ILE A 264 3.46 -6.58 -7.41
C ILE A 264 3.48 -7.42 -8.69
N TYR A 265 3.26 -8.71 -8.50
CA TYR A 265 2.79 -9.61 -9.54
C TYR A 265 1.29 -9.71 -9.40
N VAL A 266 0.62 -8.76 -9.93
CA VAL A 266 -0.81 -8.85 -10.08
C VAL A 266 -1.07 -9.05 -11.56
N LEU A 267 -2.10 -9.78 -11.86
CA LEU A 267 -2.55 -10.20 -13.18
C LEU A 267 -2.58 -9.13 -14.25
N ASP A 268 -2.77 -7.86 -13.83
CA ASP A 268 -2.89 -6.75 -14.76
C ASP A 268 -1.55 -6.05 -15.10
N GLY A 269 -0.43 -6.54 -14.56
CA GLY A 269 0.90 -5.97 -14.80
C GLY A 269 1.10 -4.54 -14.33
N LYS A 270 0.09 -3.92 -13.71
CA LYS A 270 0.12 -2.51 -13.33
C LYS A 270 0.94 -2.31 -12.07
N LYS A 271 1.97 -1.47 -12.14
CA LYS A 271 2.82 -1.10 -11.00
C LYS A 271 2.16 -0.08 -10.07
N TRP A 272 1.27 0.74 -10.60
CA TRP A 272 0.46 1.69 -9.86
C TRP A 272 -0.97 1.22 -9.75
N ARG A 273 -1.53 1.32 -8.55
CA ARG A 273 -2.93 1.06 -8.23
C ARG A 273 -3.51 2.23 -7.48
N HIS A 274 -4.81 2.29 -7.35
CA HIS A 274 -5.50 3.33 -6.59
C HIS A 274 -6.44 2.70 -5.56
N ASN A 275 -6.84 3.49 -4.56
CA ASN A 275 -7.68 3.04 -3.45
C ASN A 275 -9.02 2.40 -3.87
N TYR A 276 -9.52 2.68 -5.06
CA TYR A 276 -10.73 2.07 -5.62
C TYR A 276 -10.46 0.81 -6.48
N SER A 277 -9.24 0.31 -6.52
CA SER A 277 -8.87 -0.88 -7.31
C SER A 277 -8.92 -2.19 -6.50
N ALA A 278 -9.55 -2.17 -5.33
CA ALA A 278 -9.79 -3.38 -4.55
C ALA A 278 -10.72 -4.34 -5.30
N ARG A 279 -10.48 -5.65 -5.18
CA ARG A 279 -11.30 -6.67 -5.86
C ARG A 279 -11.29 -7.98 -5.11
N ILE A 280 -12.29 -8.81 -5.36
CA ILE A 280 -12.35 -10.20 -4.90
C ILE A 280 -12.12 -11.12 -6.09
N GLU A 281 -11.22 -12.08 -5.95
CA GLU A 281 -11.07 -13.19 -6.89
C GLU A 281 -11.52 -14.48 -6.24
N PHE A 282 -12.30 -15.26 -6.96
CA PHE A 282 -12.83 -16.54 -6.47
C PHE A 282 -12.32 -17.69 -7.33
N HIS A 283 -11.77 -18.69 -6.68
CA HIS A 283 -11.23 -19.86 -7.32
C HIS A 283 -11.79 -21.14 -6.68
N ASN A 284 -12.11 -22.06 -7.52
CA ASN A 284 -12.58 -23.38 -7.10
C ASN A 284 -11.46 -24.39 -7.33
N PHE A 285 -10.49 -24.46 -6.42
CA PHE A 285 -9.38 -25.40 -6.51
C PHE A 285 -9.80 -26.78 -6.00
N GLY A 286 -10.04 -27.70 -6.91
CA GLY A 286 -10.38 -29.07 -6.54
C GLY A 286 -11.60 -29.13 -5.63
N THR A 287 -11.39 -29.56 -4.37
CA THR A 287 -12.47 -29.72 -3.39
C THR A 287 -12.63 -28.53 -2.43
N VAL A 288 -11.72 -27.56 -2.44
CA VAL A 288 -11.70 -26.46 -1.46
C VAL A 288 -11.80 -25.10 -2.15
N PRO A 289 -13.01 -24.49 -2.17
CA PRO A 289 -13.19 -23.15 -2.72
C PRO A 289 -12.39 -22.12 -1.91
N THR A 290 -11.68 -21.22 -2.61
CA THR A 290 -10.89 -20.16 -2.00
C THR A 290 -11.19 -18.82 -2.67
N ALA A 291 -11.35 -17.78 -1.88
CA ALA A 291 -11.49 -16.40 -2.36
C ALA A 291 -10.31 -15.55 -1.90
N PHE A 292 -9.89 -14.65 -2.76
CA PHE A 292 -8.79 -13.70 -2.49
C PHE A 292 -9.34 -12.28 -2.48
N ALA A 293 -9.13 -11.58 -1.39
CA ALA A 293 -9.44 -10.16 -1.28
C ALA A 293 -8.19 -9.34 -1.55
N HIS A 294 -8.09 -8.78 -2.76
CA HIS A 294 -6.99 -7.92 -3.18
C HIS A 294 -7.27 -6.49 -2.77
N ARG A 295 -6.33 -5.91 -2.04
CA ARG A 295 -6.45 -4.55 -1.54
C ARG A 295 -5.61 -3.58 -2.37
N ALA A 296 -6.06 -2.34 -2.50
CA ALA A 296 -5.38 -1.28 -3.22
C ALA A 296 -3.92 -1.07 -2.75
N GLY A 297 -3.69 -1.19 -1.45
CA GLY A 297 -2.36 -1.13 -0.85
C GLY A 297 -1.44 -2.30 -1.21
N GLY A 298 -1.88 -3.25 -2.05
CA GLY A 298 -1.10 -4.42 -2.47
C GLY A 298 -1.28 -5.64 -1.57
N ARG A 299 -2.01 -5.55 -0.47
CA ARG A 299 -2.39 -6.70 0.36
C ARG A 299 -3.31 -7.63 -0.42
N SER A 300 -3.15 -8.92 -0.16
CA SER A 300 -4.09 -9.94 -0.59
C SER A 300 -4.32 -10.90 0.55
N TYR A 301 -5.56 -11.12 0.88
CA TYR A 301 -5.97 -12.07 1.89
C TYR A 301 -6.65 -13.26 1.25
N SER A 302 -6.27 -14.48 1.61
CA SER A 302 -7.00 -15.68 1.20
C SER A 302 -8.04 -16.05 2.26
N TYR A 303 -9.18 -16.50 1.77
CA TYR A 303 -10.29 -16.99 2.58
C TYR A 303 -10.68 -18.36 2.05
N THR A 304 -10.50 -19.38 2.87
CA THR A 304 -10.80 -20.76 2.52
C THR A 304 -12.21 -21.12 2.98
N PHE A 305 -13.00 -21.75 2.11
CA PHE A 305 -14.35 -22.15 2.49
C PHE A 305 -14.31 -23.41 3.36
N ASN A 306 -14.86 -23.32 4.58
CA ASN A 306 -14.87 -24.42 5.55
C ASN A 306 -16.16 -25.28 5.51
N GLY A 307 -16.98 -25.11 4.47
CA GLY A 307 -18.31 -25.75 4.35
C GLY A 307 -19.48 -24.82 4.72
N SER A 308 -19.21 -23.72 5.40
CA SER A 308 -20.21 -22.73 5.82
C SER A 308 -19.80 -21.29 5.51
N LEU A 309 -18.58 -20.93 5.87
CA LEU A 309 -18.05 -19.57 5.76
C LEU A 309 -16.68 -19.55 5.05
N PHE A 310 -16.32 -18.40 4.51
CA PHE A 310 -14.97 -18.11 4.04
C PHE A 310 -14.12 -17.63 5.23
N VAL A 311 -13.15 -18.44 5.63
CA VAL A 311 -12.33 -18.24 6.84
C VAL A 311 -10.92 -17.83 6.44
N PRO A 312 -10.40 -16.72 6.98
CA PRO A 312 -9.02 -16.29 6.76
C PRO A 312 -8.03 -17.02 7.67
N ASN A 313 -6.74 -16.70 7.56
CA ASN A 313 -5.77 -17.10 8.56
C ASN A 313 -6.10 -16.51 9.95
N VAL A 314 -5.66 -17.21 11.02
CA VAL A 314 -5.98 -16.89 12.42
C VAL A 314 -5.59 -15.48 12.89
N ASP A 315 -4.75 -14.84 12.18
CA ASP A 315 -4.23 -13.50 12.49
C ASP A 315 -4.88 -12.39 11.64
N ILE A 316 -5.81 -12.73 10.73
CA ILE A 316 -6.62 -11.80 9.95
C ILE A 316 -7.98 -11.63 10.62
N ASP A 317 -8.33 -10.38 10.92
CA ASP A 317 -9.61 -10.05 11.58
C ASP A 317 -10.72 -9.71 10.58
N ASP A 318 -10.33 -9.24 9.38
CA ASP A 318 -11.27 -8.82 8.34
C ASP A 318 -12.10 -10.01 7.83
N LYS A 319 -13.35 -9.74 7.49
CA LYS A 319 -14.34 -10.77 7.14
C LYS A 319 -14.72 -10.69 5.68
N LEU A 320 -14.83 -11.84 5.04
CA LEU A 320 -15.35 -11.97 3.68
C LEU A 320 -16.62 -12.82 3.70
N THR A 321 -17.69 -12.26 3.14
CA THR A 321 -19.00 -12.93 3.03
C THR A 321 -19.38 -13.07 1.56
N LYS A 322 -19.73 -14.27 1.16
CA LYS A 322 -20.32 -14.56 -0.15
C LYS A 322 -21.80 -14.20 -0.14
N LEU A 323 -22.25 -13.44 -1.11
CA LEU A 323 -23.66 -13.14 -1.32
C LEU A 323 -24.25 -14.06 -2.38
N THR A 324 -25.44 -14.61 -2.11
CA THR A 324 -26.14 -15.50 -3.04
C THR A 324 -27.61 -15.10 -3.13
N ASP A 325 -28.23 -15.38 -4.25
CA ASP A 325 -29.68 -15.30 -4.41
C ASP A 325 -30.40 -16.46 -3.67
N ALA A 326 -31.73 -16.47 -3.77
CA ALA A 326 -32.56 -17.52 -3.16
C ALA A 326 -32.29 -18.91 -3.75
N GLY A 327 -31.75 -19.01 -4.94
CA GLY A 327 -31.34 -20.24 -5.62
C GLY A 327 -29.90 -20.68 -5.29
N GLY A 328 -29.16 -19.91 -4.51
CA GLY A 328 -27.77 -20.17 -4.15
C GLY A 328 -26.73 -19.70 -5.17
N ALA A 329 -27.14 -19.02 -6.26
CA ALA A 329 -26.21 -18.48 -7.23
C ALA A 329 -25.47 -17.25 -6.67
N LEU A 330 -24.20 -17.12 -6.99
CA LEU A 330 -23.35 -16.00 -6.57
C LEU A 330 -23.89 -14.68 -7.12
N THR A 331 -24.22 -13.73 -6.26
CA THR A 331 -24.63 -12.38 -6.62
C THR A 331 -23.59 -11.31 -6.30
N GLY A 332 -22.63 -11.62 -5.43
CA GLY A 332 -21.56 -10.69 -5.03
C GLY A 332 -20.81 -11.12 -3.78
N TRP A 333 -20.06 -10.16 -3.24
CA TRP A 333 -19.27 -10.34 -2.03
C TRP A 333 -19.37 -9.12 -1.15
N GLN A 334 -19.18 -9.32 0.15
CA GLN A 334 -18.96 -8.25 1.12
C GLN A 334 -17.66 -8.49 1.86
N PHE A 335 -16.84 -7.45 1.93
CA PHE A 335 -15.61 -7.43 2.71
C PHE A 335 -15.77 -6.38 3.82
N LEU A 336 -15.68 -6.84 5.08
CA LEU A 336 -15.72 -5.99 6.26
C LEU A 336 -14.30 -5.76 6.77
N GLU A 337 -13.79 -4.54 6.64
CA GLU A 337 -12.58 -4.10 7.32
C GLU A 337 -12.92 -3.85 8.79
N VAL A 338 -12.55 -4.79 9.65
CA VAL A 338 -13.03 -4.81 11.05
C VAL A 338 -12.47 -3.65 11.87
N ALA A 339 -11.28 -3.15 11.54
CA ALA A 339 -10.63 -2.04 12.27
C ALA A 339 -11.41 -0.73 12.17
N SER A 340 -11.86 -0.37 10.99
CA SER A 340 -12.65 0.85 10.68
C SER A 340 -14.16 0.58 10.71
N HIS A 341 -14.54 -0.68 10.65
CA HIS A 341 -15.90 -1.16 10.40
C HIS A 341 -16.46 -0.64 9.06
N THR A 342 -15.59 -0.53 8.06
CA THR A 342 -15.95 -0.17 6.70
C THR A 342 -16.38 -1.43 5.94
N LEU A 343 -17.56 -1.37 5.31
CA LEU A 343 -18.11 -2.45 4.51
C LEU A 343 -17.93 -2.12 3.02
N GLU A 344 -17.22 -2.99 2.33
CA GLU A 344 -17.10 -2.92 0.87
C GLU A 344 -18.00 -3.98 0.25
N THR A 345 -18.74 -3.59 -0.78
CA THR A 345 -19.59 -4.51 -1.56
C THR A 345 -19.03 -4.66 -2.96
N TYR A 346 -19.03 -5.89 -3.45
CA TYR A 346 -18.53 -6.28 -4.75
C TYR A 346 -19.60 -7.03 -5.53
N ASP A 347 -19.57 -6.90 -6.86
CA ASP A 347 -20.45 -7.68 -7.74
C ASP A 347 -20.04 -9.17 -7.80
N ALA A 348 -20.78 -9.96 -8.57
CA ALA A 348 -20.50 -11.39 -8.74
C ALA A 348 -19.13 -11.67 -9.41
N ALA A 349 -18.62 -10.72 -10.21
CA ALA A 349 -17.29 -10.79 -10.82
C ALA A 349 -16.17 -10.35 -9.86
N GLY A 350 -16.51 -9.95 -8.64
CA GLY A 350 -15.58 -9.49 -7.63
C GLY A 350 -15.11 -8.04 -7.80
N LYS A 351 -15.82 -7.23 -8.58
CA LYS A 351 -15.52 -5.81 -8.79
C LYS A 351 -16.15 -4.96 -7.69
N LEU A 352 -15.42 -4.02 -7.11
CA LEU A 352 -15.88 -3.13 -6.05
C LEU A 352 -17.00 -2.20 -6.55
N VAL A 353 -18.18 -2.23 -5.93
CA VAL A 353 -19.33 -1.39 -6.33
C VAL A 353 -19.71 -0.34 -5.28
N SER A 354 -19.39 -0.57 -4.01
CA SER A 354 -19.62 0.45 -2.97
C SER A 354 -18.70 0.29 -1.77
N ILE A 355 -18.48 1.41 -1.06
CA ILE A 355 -17.74 1.49 0.20
C ILE A 355 -18.65 2.22 1.19
N THR A 356 -19.05 1.54 2.27
CA THR A 356 -19.96 2.09 3.28
C THR A 356 -19.24 2.22 4.62
N SER A 357 -19.25 3.40 5.21
CA SER A 357 -18.71 3.65 6.55
C SER A 357 -19.58 3.00 7.63
N ARG A 358 -19.06 2.94 8.86
CA ARG A 358 -19.82 2.46 10.03
C ARG A 358 -21.12 3.25 10.27
N ALA A 359 -21.14 4.54 9.94
CA ALA A 359 -22.31 5.40 10.04
C ALA A 359 -23.32 5.25 8.89
N GLY A 360 -23.08 4.36 7.93
CA GLY A 360 -23.95 4.14 6.78
C GLY A 360 -23.70 5.09 5.59
N LEU A 361 -22.72 5.99 5.68
CA LEU A 361 -22.35 6.86 4.58
C LEU A 361 -21.67 6.03 3.48
N THR A 362 -22.18 6.11 2.24
CA THR A 362 -21.78 5.24 1.15
C THR A 362 -21.16 6.02 0.00
N GLN A 363 -20.03 5.54 -0.49
CA GLN A 363 -19.47 5.87 -1.79
C GLN A 363 -19.88 4.78 -2.79
N THR A 364 -20.39 5.16 -3.97
CA THR A 364 -20.78 4.24 -5.04
C THR A 364 -19.84 4.40 -6.23
N LEU A 365 -19.52 3.26 -6.87
CA LEU A 365 -18.62 3.19 -8.01
C LEU A 365 -19.39 2.81 -9.26
N GLU A 366 -19.17 3.57 -10.33
CA GLU A 366 -19.77 3.34 -11.64
C GLU A 366 -18.69 2.95 -12.64
N TYR A 367 -18.97 1.92 -13.44
CA TYR A 367 -18.06 1.40 -14.43
C TYR A 367 -18.61 1.56 -15.85
N SER A 368 -17.72 1.71 -16.82
CA SER A 368 -18.04 1.79 -18.23
C SER A 368 -18.81 0.56 -18.71
N THR A 369 -19.69 0.76 -19.66
CA THR A 369 -20.48 -0.25 -20.35
C THR A 369 -20.23 -0.15 -21.84
N VAL A 370 -20.83 -1.04 -22.62
CA VAL A 370 -20.78 -0.97 -24.10
C VAL A 370 -21.39 0.31 -24.68
N SER A 371 -22.22 1.02 -23.90
CA SER A 371 -22.83 2.29 -24.28
C SER A 371 -22.05 3.52 -23.81
N THR A 372 -20.97 3.34 -23.04
CA THR A 372 -20.13 4.46 -22.59
C THR A 372 -19.40 5.07 -23.79
N PRO A 373 -19.43 6.41 -23.95
CA PRO A 373 -18.73 7.05 -25.05
C PRO A 373 -17.23 6.71 -25.06
N PRO A 374 -16.63 6.36 -26.22
CA PRO A 374 -15.20 6.02 -26.31
C PRO A 374 -14.26 7.12 -25.80
N ALA A 375 -14.69 8.39 -25.80
CA ALA A 375 -13.93 9.49 -25.20
C ALA A 375 -13.83 9.42 -23.65
N VAL A 376 -14.72 8.66 -23.01
CA VAL A 376 -14.66 8.40 -21.57
C VAL A 376 -13.91 7.10 -21.31
N ALA A 377 -14.33 6.01 -21.97
CA ALA A 377 -13.71 4.71 -21.84
C ALA A 377 -13.96 3.87 -23.11
N HIS A 378 -12.90 3.33 -23.70
CA HIS A 378 -12.98 2.60 -24.96
C HIS A 378 -13.44 1.14 -24.78
N GLU A 379 -13.45 0.62 -23.58
CA GLU A 379 -13.90 -0.74 -23.24
C GLU A 379 -14.78 -0.75 -21.99
N PRO A 380 -15.67 -1.75 -21.85
CA PRO A 380 -16.47 -1.93 -20.64
C PRO A 380 -15.63 -2.33 -19.43
N GLY A 381 -16.08 -1.92 -18.25
CA GLY A 381 -15.51 -2.37 -16.98
C GLY A 381 -14.45 -1.47 -16.39
N LEU A 382 -14.15 -0.32 -16.99
CA LEU A 382 -13.26 0.72 -16.42
C LEU A 382 -14.04 1.61 -15.45
N LEU A 383 -13.45 1.99 -14.32
CA LEU A 383 -14.06 2.86 -13.32
C LEU A 383 -14.21 4.28 -13.87
N ILE A 384 -15.42 4.73 -14.14
CA ILE A 384 -15.67 6.06 -14.74
C ILE A 384 -16.12 7.10 -13.73
N ARG A 385 -16.67 6.67 -12.58
CA ARG A 385 -17.13 7.62 -11.55
C ARG A 385 -17.11 6.99 -10.16
N VAL A 386 -16.80 7.81 -9.16
CA VAL A 386 -17.08 7.54 -7.75
C VAL A 386 -17.92 8.69 -7.21
N THR A 387 -19.08 8.36 -6.63
CA THR A 387 -19.99 9.36 -6.04
C THR A 387 -20.07 9.12 -4.53
N ASP A 388 -19.87 10.15 -3.71
CA ASP A 388 -20.02 10.05 -2.27
C ASP A 388 -21.51 10.16 -1.84
N HIS A 389 -21.75 9.97 -0.54
CA HIS A 389 -23.08 10.02 0.06
C HIS A 389 -23.82 11.35 -0.18
N PHE A 390 -23.10 12.43 -0.41
CA PHE A 390 -23.61 13.78 -0.57
C PHE A 390 -23.76 14.20 -2.04
N GLY A 391 -23.38 13.31 -2.98
CA GLY A 391 -23.49 13.53 -4.42
C GLY A 391 -22.25 14.15 -5.08
N ARG A 392 -21.16 14.39 -4.33
CA ARG A 392 -19.90 14.88 -4.90
C ARG A 392 -19.24 13.75 -5.68
N GLN A 393 -18.52 14.06 -6.75
CA GLN A 393 -18.02 13.05 -7.69
C GLN A 393 -16.55 13.21 -8.03
N LEU A 394 -15.87 12.07 -8.21
CA LEU A 394 -14.65 11.95 -8.99
C LEU A 394 -15.02 11.28 -10.32
N ASN A 395 -14.65 11.89 -11.45
CA ASN A 395 -14.89 11.34 -12.77
C ASN A 395 -13.57 10.98 -13.44
N PHE A 396 -13.53 9.87 -14.18
CA PHE A 396 -12.33 9.35 -14.80
C PHE A 396 -12.52 9.15 -16.30
N THR A 397 -11.46 9.39 -17.07
CA THR A 397 -11.39 9.01 -18.48
C THR A 397 -10.16 8.16 -18.75
N TYR A 398 -10.19 7.43 -19.85
CA TYR A 398 -9.16 6.47 -20.21
C TYR A 398 -8.66 6.69 -21.63
N ASP A 399 -7.41 6.34 -21.87
CA ASP A 399 -6.83 6.34 -23.21
C ASP A 399 -7.26 5.08 -24.02
N ALA A 400 -6.85 5.02 -25.29
CA ALA A 400 -7.25 3.95 -26.22
C ALA A 400 -6.80 2.52 -25.83
N ILE A 401 -5.96 2.37 -24.80
CA ILE A 401 -5.50 1.06 -24.30
C ILE A 401 -5.84 0.83 -22.81
N GLY A 402 -6.84 1.55 -22.28
CA GLY A 402 -7.41 1.33 -20.96
C GLY A 402 -6.62 1.87 -19.79
N ARG A 403 -5.69 2.81 -20.03
CA ARG A 403 -4.99 3.49 -18.94
C ARG A 403 -5.73 4.76 -18.56
N MET A 404 -5.84 5.05 -17.27
CA MET A 404 -6.47 6.28 -16.79
C MET A 404 -5.75 7.51 -17.36
N ALA A 405 -6.47 8.30 -18.14
CA ALA A 405 -5.93 9.52 -18.78
C ALA A 405 -6.18 10.74 -17.92
N THR A 406 -7.39 10.85 -17.34
CA THR A 406 -7.74 11.99 -16.49
C THR A 406 -8.52 11.57 -15.26
N MET A 407 -8.44 12.39 -14.21
CA MET A 407 -9.38 12.43 -13.11
C MET A 407 -9.89 13.87 -12.96
N GLN A 408 -11.18 14.05 -12.83
CA GLN A 408 -11.81 15.33 -12.50
C GLN A 408 -12.36 15.29 -11.09
N ASP A 409 -12.07 16.30 -10.29
CA ASP A 409 -12.54 16.45 -8.93
C ASP A 409 -13.92 17.13 -8.83
N PRO A 410 -14.52 17.24 -7.63
CA PRO A 410 -15.84 17.85 -7.47
C PRO A 410 -15.96 19.34 -7.89
N ALA A 411 -14.85 20.06 -7.97
CA ALA A 411 -14.81 21.44 -8.48
C ALA A 411 -14.63 21.51 -10.01
N GLY A 412 -14.55 20.34 -10.70
CA GLY A 412 -14.28 20.27 -12.12
C GLY A 412 -12.81 20.44 -12.49
N GLN A 413 -11.91 20.47 -11.52
CA GLN A 413 -10.47 20.54 -11.77
C GLN A 413 -9.94 19.22 -12.27
N THR A 414 -9.03 19.26 -13.25
CA THR A 414 -8.55 18.06 -13.95
C THR A 414 -7.11 17.74 -13.60
N TYR A 415 -6.87 16.47 -13.28
CA TYR A 415 -5.57 15.83 -13.13
C TYR A 415 -5.28 15.00 -14.37
N LEU A 416 -4.07 15.09 -14.94
CA LEU A 416 -3.68 14.35 -16.14
C LEU A 416 -2.64 13.28 -15.80
N TYR A 417 -2.77 12.10 -16.38
CA TYR A 417 -1.86 10.97 -16.17
C TYR A 417 -1.15 10.59 -17.46
N GLY A 418 0.18 10.69 -17.47
CA GLY A 418 1.02 10.39 -18.61
C GLY A 418 1.80 9.09 -18.44
N TYR A 419 1.94 8.31 -19.53
CA TYR A 419 2.58 7.00 -19.51
C TYR A 419 3.62 6.87 -20.61
N ASN A 420 4.62 6.02 -20.38
CA ASN A 420 5.55 5.64 -21.43
C ASN A 420 5.04 4.47 -22.30
N SER A 421 5.83 4.05 -23.28
CA SER A 421 5.52 2.92 -24.17
C SER A 421 5.40 1.56 -23.46
N GLN A 422 5.93 1.45 -22.23
CA GLN A 422 5.82 0.25 -21.38
C GLN A 422 4.60 0.32 -20.45
N SER A 423 3.69 1.29 -20.63
CA SER A 423 2.53 1.56 -19.77
C SER A 423 2.88 1.87 -18.31
N LEU A 424 4.10 2.34 -18.03
CA LEU A 424 4.46 2.85 -16.73
C LEU A 424 4.01 4.31 -16.61
N LEU A 425 3.37 4.67 -15.50
CA LEU A 425 2.99 6.04 -15.19
C LEU A 425 4.25 6.90 -14.99
N THR A 426 4.52 7.83 -15.91
CA THR A 426 5.71 8.67 -15.85
C THR A 426 5.44 10.08 -15.35
N LYS A 427 4.18 10.52 -15.40
CA LYS A 427 3.85 11.90 -15.07
C LYS A 427 2.43 12.06 -14.54
N VAL A 428 2.26 12.94 -13.58
CA VAL A 428 0.97 13.49 -13.18
C VAL A 428 1.05 15.01 -13.27
N THR A 429 0.12 15.60 -14.06
CA THR A 429 -0.06 17.04 -14.10
C THR A 429 -1.22 17.42 -13.19
N TYR A 430 -0.97 18.27 -12.22
CA TYR A 430 -1.96 18.75 -11.27
C TYR A 430 -2.79 19.94 -11.83
N PRO A 431 -3.92 20.32 -11.21
CA PRO A 431 -4.79 21.40 -11.69
C PRO A 431 -4.09 22.78 -11.81
N ASP A 432 -3.01 23.02 -11.11
CA ASP A 432 -2.16 24.20 -11.22
C ASP A 432 -1.13 24.12 -12.35
N SER A 433 -1.25 23.13 -13.24
CA SER A 433 -0.35 22.84 -14.36
C SER A 433 1.09 22.53 -13.94
N LYS A 434 1.28 22.03 -12.71
CA LYS A 434 2.58 21.53 -12.23
C LYS A 434 2.66 20.03 -12.42
N ASP A 435 3.82 19.55 -12.81
CA ASP A 435 4.11 18.17 -13.12
C ASP A 435 4.90 17.50 -12.00
N ARG A 436 4.49 16.28 -11.64
CA ARG A 436 5.30 15.36 -10.85
C ARG A 436 5.67 14.17 -11.72
N GLU A 437 6.96 13.88 -11.82
CA GLU A 437 7.48 12.85 -12.73
C GLU A 437 8.04 11.65 -11.97
N TYR A 438 7.90 10.48 -12.58
CA TYR A 438 8.33 9.19 -12.05
C TYR A 438 9.34 8.57 -13.01
N LEU A 439 10.54 8.30 -12.51
CA LEU A 439 11.67 7.80 -13.28
C LEU A 439 11.88 6.31 -12.99
N TYR A 440 12.15 5.53 -14.02
CA TYR A 440 12.24 4.08 -13.90
C TYR A 440 13.52 3.53 -14.51
N ASN A 441 14.05 2.46 -13.91
CA ASN A 441 15.13 1.63 -14.42
C ASN A 441 16.39 2.44 -14.82
N GLU A 442 16.68 3.54 -14.14
CA GLU A 442 17.85 4.36 -14.44
C GLU A 442 19.14 3.60 -14.17
N ALA A 443 20.11 3.73 -15.09
CA ALA A 443 21.42 3.11 -14.97
C ALA A 443 22.12 3.55 -13.67
N GLY A 444 22.72 2.59 -12.96
CA GLY A 444 23.38 2.82 -11.67
C GLY A 444 22.44 2.86 -10.45
N LEU A 445 21.13 2.95 -10.66
CA LEU A 445 20.13 2.86 -9.60
C LEU A 445 19.38 1.52 -9.61
N ALA A 446 19.13 0.98 -10.80
CA ALA A 446 18.67 -0.40 -10.96
C ALA A 446 19.78 -1.21 -11.64
N ALA A 447 20.09 -2.38 -11.15
CA ALA A 447 21.04 -3.26 -11.79
C ALA A 447 20.56 -3.63 -13.20
N GLY A 448 21.48 -3.69 -14.19
CA GLY A 448 21.12 -4.04 -15.56
C GLY A 448 20.44 -5.41 -15.62
N GLY A 449 19.27 -5.49 -16.26
CA GLY A 449 18.47 -6.72 -16.30
C GLY A 449 17.74 -7.04 -14.99
N ALA A 450 17.66 -6.11 -14.04
CA ALA A 450 16.95 -6.30 -12.80
C ALA A 450 15.47 -6.69 -13.04
N TRP A 451 15.02 -7.67 -12.32
CA TRP A 451 13.64 -8.19 -12.37
C TRP A 451 12.89 -7.86 -11.07
N PRO A 452 11.64 -7.44 -11.12
CA PRO A 452 10.78 -7.20 -12.30
C PRO A 452 11.08 -5.88 -13.01
N PRO A 453 10.67 -5.71 -14.27
CA PRO A 453 10.81 -4.43 -14.99
C PRO A 453 9.91 -3.34 -14.37
N GLY A 454 10.23 -2.08 -14.63
CA GLY A 454 9.46 -0.93 -14.12
C GLY A 454 9.77 -0.60 -12.66
N LEU A 455 11.03 -0.72 -12.26
CA LEU A 455 11.50 -0.28 -10.94
C LEU A 455 11.54 1.25 -10.88
N LEU A 456 10.79 1.84 -9.95
CA LEU A 456 10.77 3.28 -9.70
C LEU A 456 12.12 3.70 -9.09
N THR A 457 12.94 4.38 -9.85
CA THR A 457 14.29 4.79 -9.42
C THR A 457 14.37 6.24 -8.95
N GLY A 458 13.35 7.03 -9.24
CA GLY A 458 13.34 8.42 -8.79
C GLY A 458 12.01 9.12 -8.94
N ILE A 459 11.91 10.24 -8.23
CA ILE A 459 10.80 11.20 -8.33
C ILE A 459 11.42 12.57 -8.59
N GLN A 460 10.95 13.22 -9.64
CA GLN A 460 11.14 14.64 -9.88
C GLN A 460 9.89 15.38 -9.45
N ASP A 461 10.07 16.42 -8.66
CA ASP A 461 8.97 17.18 -8.07
C ASP A 461 8.42 18.26 -9.02
N GLU A 462 7.41 18.97 -8.58
CA GLU A 462 6.70 20.01 -9.30
C GLU A 462 7.52 21.31 -9.49
N ASN A 463 8.72 21.40 -8.91
CA ASN A 463 9.73 22.42 -9.18
C ASN A 463 10.77 21.94 -10.20
N ASN A 464 10.56 20.77 -10.83
CA ASN A 464 11.50 20.11 -11.74
C ASN A 464 12.84 19.74 -11.07
N VAL A 465 12.82 19.47 -9.77
CA VAL A 465 13.98 19.08 -8.98
C VAL A 465 13.87 17.60 -8.65
N ARG A 466 15.00 16.86 -8.75
CA ARG A 466 15.03 15.49 -8.31
C ARG A 466 14.88 15.43 -6.78
N PHE A 467 13.70 15.03 -6.33
CA PHE A 467 13.38 14.99 -4.92
C PHE A 467 13.86 13.70 -4.24
N ALA A 468 13.68 12.53 -4.90
CA ALA A 468 14.01 11.26 -4.31
C ALA A 468 14.70 10.31 -5.28
N SER A 469 15.55 9.40 -4.74
CA SER A 469 16.21 8.35 -5.48
C SER A 469 16.12 7.02 -4.76
N TYR A 470 15.95 5.93 -5.52
CA TYR A 470 15.79 4.57 -5.04
C TYR A 470 16.71 3.64 -5.80
N SER A 471 17.40 2.73 -5.11
CA SER A 471 18.28 1.76 -5.75
C SER A 471 17.86 0.33 -5.48
N TYR A 472 18.07 -0.52 -6.49
CA TYR A 472 17.64 -1.91 -6.50
C TYR A 472 18.79 -2.82 -6.93
N ASP A 473 18.83 -4.01 -6.34
CA ASP A 473 19.75 -5.07 -6.73
C ASP A 473 19.31 -5.80 -8.02
N SER A 474 20.04 -6.81 -8.44
CA SER A 474 19.76 -7.57 -9.67
C SER A 474 18.44 -8.36 -9.62
N VAL A 475 17.92 -8.66 -8.42
CA VAL A 475 16.62 -9.33 -8.25
C VAL A 475 15.50 -8.34 -7.90
N GLY A 476 15.76 -7.03 -8.02
CA GLY A 476 14.79 -5.96 -7.82
C GLY A 476 14.42 -5.70 -6.36
N MET A 477 15.24 -6.15 -5.38
CA MET A 477 15.09 -5.72 -3.99
C MET A 477 15.59 -4.29 -3.84
N ALA A 478 14.74 -3.43 -3.28
CA ALA A 478 15.19 -2.09 -2.93
C ALA A 478 16.16 -2.17 -1.74
N TYR A 479 17.34 -1.59 -1.92
CA TYR A 479 18.37 -1.59 -0.89
C TYR A 479 18.79 -0.18 -0.46
N ARG A 480 18.42 0.87 -1.18
CA ARG A 480 18.75 2.25 -0.81
C ARG A 480 17.64 3.21 -1.18
N THR A 481 17.37 4.13 -0.29
CA THR A 481 16.54 5.32 -0.54
C THR A 481 17.24 6.57 -0.05
N GLU A 482 16.99 7.71 -0.70
CA GLU A 482 17.49 9.02 -0.29
C GLU A 482 16.65 10.14 -0.90
N HIS A 483 16.64 11.29 -0.25
CA HIS A 483 16.21 12.54 -0.85
C HIS A 483 17.38 13.31 -1.46
N ALA A 484 17.08 14.36 -2.21
CA ALA A 484 18.09 15.23 -2.83
C ALA A 484 19.19 15.64 -1.84
N GLY A 485 20.44 15.68 -2.31
CA GLY A 485 21.58 16.00 -1.44
C GLY A 485 21.95 14.92 -0.43
N VAL A 486 21.56 13.66 -0.70
CA VAL A 486 21.89 12.51 0.17
C VAL A 486 21.15 12.54 1.52
N VAL A 487 20.10 13.38 1.59
CA VAL A 487 19.32 13.59 2.81
C VAL A 487 18.50 12.33 3.13
N ASN A 488 18.45 11.99 4.41
CA ASN A 488 17.73 10.81 4.92
C ASN A 488 18.07 9.51 4.15
N ARG A 489 19.31 9.40 3.68
CA ARG A 489 19.76 8.16 3.04
C ARG A 489 19.64 7.00 4.01
N VAL A 490 18.99 5.95 3.56
CA VAL A 490 18.96 4.65 4.23
C VAL A 490 19.43 3.60 3.26
N THR A 491 20.35 2.75 3.74
CA THR A 491 20.86 1.58 3.00
C THR A 491 20.53 0.31 3.76
N VAL A 492 19.99 -0.69 3.08
CA VAL A 492 19.66 -2.01 3.62
C VAL A 492 20.62 -3.05 3.02
N SER A 493 21.20 -3.89 3.87
CA SER A 493 22.00 -5.05 3.43
C SER A 493 21.32 -6.34 3.86
N HIS A 494 21.10 -7.24 2.92
CA HIS A 494 20.36 -8.49 3.08
C HIS A 494 21.28 -9.71 3.34
N GLY A 495 22.51 -9.49 3.84
CA GLY A 495 23.55 -10.52 3.94
C GLY A 495 23.19 -11.78 4.74
N SER A 496 22.29 -11.69 5.73
CA SER A 496 21.85 -12.82 6.56
C SER A 496 20.36 -13.13 6.40
N TRP A 497 19.82 -12.76 5.25
CA TRP A 497 18.41 -13.01 4.91
C TRP A 497 18.04 -14.50 5.00
N PRO A 498 16.86 -14.90 5.50
CA PRO A 498 15.74 -14.08 5.96
C PRO A 498 15.71 -13.80 7.47
N SER A 499 16.72 -14.17 8.22
CA SER A 499 16.71 -14.05 9.69
C SER A 499 17.10 -12.66 10.19
N SER A 500 17.98 -11.95 9.46
CA SER A 500 18.37 -10.59 9.81
C SER A 500 18.80 -9.77 8.59
N VAL A 501 18.71 -8.44 8.75
CA VAL A 501 19.23 -7.44 7.81
C VAL A 501 19.92 -6.33 8.56
N THR A 502 20.86 -5.65 7.93
CA THR A 502 21.44 -4.42 8.49
C THR A 502 20.89 -3.20 7.77
N VAL A 503 20.60 -2.16 8.53
CA VAL A 503 20.11 -0.88 8.09
C VAL A 503 21.09 0.20 8.50
N THR A 504 21.61 0.95 7.53
CA THR A 504 22.53 2.07 7.75
C THR A 504 21.79 3.37 7.45
N ASP A 505 21.75 4.29 8.40
CA ASP A 505 21.12 5.60 8.25
C ASP A 505 22.09 6.63 7.60
N ALA A 506 21.59 7.87 7.37
CA ALA A 506 22.36 8.92 6.69
C ALA A 506 23.57 9.42 7.48
N ARG A 507 23.69 9.10 8.77
CA ARG A 507 24.88 9.39 9.61
C ARG A 507 25.87 8.23 9.65
N GLY A 508 25.56 7.13 8.94
CA GLY A 508 26.40 5.91 8.94
C GLY A 508 26.13 4.98 10.13
N THR A 509 25.11 5.25 10.95
CA THR A 509 24.77 4.34 12.05
C THR A 509 24.18 3.06 11.51
N VAL A 510 24.81 1.93 11.85
CA VAL A 510 24.38 0.59 11.44
C VAL A 510 23.54 -0.05 12.54
N ARG A 511 22.34 -0.48 12.19
CA ARG A 511 21.45 -1.25 13.07
C ARG A 511 21.15 -2.60 12.46
N THR A 512 21.16 -3.66 13.26
CA THR A 512 20.74 -4.99 12.82
C THR A 512 19.32 -5.25 13.26
N HIS A 513 18.47 -5.54 12.28
CA HIS A 513 17.08 -5.93 12.47
C HIS A 513 16.97 -7.45 12.37
N THR A 514 16.39 -8.11 13.37
CA THR A 514 16.16 -9.56 13.40
C THR A 514 14.69 -9.88 13.20
N TYR A 515 14.42 -11.02 12.58
CA TYR A 515 13.06 -11.42 12.18
C TYR A 515 12.82 -12.90 12.45
N GLN A 516 11.54 -13.22 12.66
CA GLN A 516 11.02 -14.59 12.61
C GLN A 516 9.85 -14.65 11.61
N SER A 517 9.66 -15.78 10.97
CA SER A 517 8.46 -16.03 10.15
C SER A 517 7.40 -16.73 11.00
N LEU A 518 6.18 -16.19 11.03
CA LEU A 518 5.03 -16.79 11.70
C LEU A 518 3.78 -16.50 10.87
N ASN A 519 2.96 -17.52 10.62
CA ASN A 519 1.78 -17.43 9.74
C ASN A 519 2.09 -16.79 8.38
N GLY A 520 3.30 -17.07 7.84
CA GLY A 520 3.75 -16.53 6.57
C GLY A 520 4.13 -15.03 6.59
N VAL A 521 4.23 -14.41 7.74
CA VAL A 521 4.64 -13.02 7.92
C VAL A 521 6.00 -12.96 8.57
N TYR A 522 6.87 -12.05 8.12
CA TYR A 522 8.13 -11.76 8.81
C TYR A 522 7.87 -10.72 9.90
N LEU A 523 8.06 -11.13 11.14
CA LEU A 523 7.86 -10.30 12.34
C LEU A 523 9.20 -9.86 12.87
N ASN A 524 9.39 -8.55 13.09
CA ASN A 524 10.61 -8.03 13.69
C ASN A 524 10.70 -8.44 15.16
N THR A 525 11.75 -9.21 15.50
CA THR A 525 11.99 -9.69 16.87
C THR A 525 12.93 -8.79 17.66
N GLY A 526 13.63 -7.86 16.99
CA GLY A 526 14.52 -6.92 17.67
C GLY A 526 15.33 -6.08 16.69
N VAL A 527 15.86 -4.99 17.24
CA VAL A 527 16.79 -4.10 16.55
C VAL A 527 17.96 -3.84 17.49
N THR A 528 19.18 -4.12 17.06
CA THR A 528 20.40 -3.75 17.80
C THR A 528 20.94 -2.44 17.26
N GLN A 529 21.47 -1.59 18.15
CA GLN A 529 22.19 -0.37 17.77
C GLN A 529 23.57 -0.33 18.42
N PRO A 530 24.56 0.30 17.76
CA PRO A 530 25.92 0.40 18.31
C PRO A 530 25.97 1.28 19.57
N ALA A 531 27.05 1.16 20.31
CA ALA A 531 27.39 2.07 21.37
C ALA A 531 27.73 3.47 20.80
N ALA A 532 27.37 4.53 21.53
CA ALA A 532 27.77 5.90 21.20
C ALA A 532 27.71 6.78 22.46
N ASN A 533 28.68 7.71 22.63
CA ASN A 533 28.72 8.76 23.66
C ASN A 533 28.22 8.32 25.06
N GLY A 534 28.89 7.38 25.66
CA GLY A 534 28.59 6.94 27.02
C GLY A 534 27.40 5.99 27.16
N VAL A 535 26.71 5.68 26.04
CA VAL A 535 25.68 4.65 26.00
C VAL A 535 26.25 3.41 25.33
N GLY A 536 26.17 2.28 26.02
CA GLY A 536 26.58 0.98 25.47
C GLY A 536 25.70 0.52 24.33
N THR A 537 26.09 -0.60 23.71
CA THR A 537 25.22 -1.29 22.74
C THR A 537 23.86 -1.58 23.37
N ALA A 538 22.80 -1.28 22.65
CA ALA A 538 21.42 -1.49 23.12
C ALA A 538 20.62 -2.29 22.07
N ALA A 539 19.60 -3.01 22.53
CA ALA A 539 18.74 -3.77 21.65
C ALA A 539 17.29 -3.73 22.13
N THR A 540 16.39 -3.51 21.18
CA THR A 540 14.97 -3.80 21.40
C THR A 540 14.72 -5.30 21.35
N ALA A 541 13.58 -5.76 21.83
CA ALA A 541 13.11 -7.13 21.64
C ALA A 541 11.60 -7.18 21.51
N ALA A 542 11.11 -8.12 20.72
CA ALA A 542 9.69 -8.44 20.64
C ALA A 542 9.49 -9.95 20.52
N THR A 543 8.43 -10.46 21.15
CA THR A 543 7.95 -11.85 20.98
C THR A 543 6.47 -11.83 20.61
N TYR A 544 6.01 -12.89 19.96
CA TYR A 544 4.68 -12.98 19.39
C TYR A 544 4.02 -14.30 19.77
N GLY A 545 2.70 -14.27 19.93
CA GLY A 545 1.83 -15.44 20.08
C GLY A 545 1.41 -16.02 18.73
N THR A 546 0.65 -17.12 18.79
CA THR A 546 0.25 -17.90 17.59
C THR A 546 -0.53 -17.12 16.54
N ASN A 547 -1.26 -16.08 16.95
CA ASN A 547 -2.03 -15.21 16.04
C ASN A 547 -1.24 -13.97 15.61
N ASN A 548 0.07 -14.02 15.59
CA ASN A 548 0.96 -12.86 15.36
C ASN A 548 0.74 -11.69 16.34
N ASN A 549 -0.05 -11.89 17.39
CA ASN A 549 -0.22 -10.89 18.45
C ASN A 549 1.08 -10.77 19.23
N ILE A 550 1.48 -9.51 19.52
CA ILE A 550 2.67 -9.26 20.32
C ILE A 550 2.45 -9.78 21.76
N SER A 551 3.41 -10.52 22.30
CA SER A 551 3.35 -11.01 23.68
C SER A 551 4.30 -10.27 24.60
N MET A 552 5.37 -9.68 24.07
CA MET A 552 6.30 -8.85 24.82
C MET A 552 6.98 -7.85 23.89
N ARG A 553 7.25 -6.67 24.39
CA ARG A 553 8.11 -5.65 23.76
C ARG A 553 9.09 -5.09 24.79
N ARG A 554 10.32 -4.84 24.37
CA ARG A 554 11.35 -4.12 25.16
C ARG A 554 11.97 -3.04 24.27
N ASP A 555 12.08 -1.83 24.78
CA ASP A 555 12.72 -0.70 24.10
C ASP A 555 14.26 -0.71 24.29
N PHE A 556 14.95 0.27 23.68
CA PHE A 556 16.42 0.42 23.82
C PHE A 556 16.86 0.79 25.23
N ASN A 557 16.00 1.38 26.06
CA ASN A 557 16.28 1.71 27.45
C ASN A 557 16.06 0.51 28.38
N GLY A 558 15.59 -0.61 27.84
CA GLY A 558 15.30 -1.81 28.60
C GLY A 558 13.90 -1.83 29.22
N ASN A 559 13.05 -0.81 28.99
CA ASN A 559 11.69 -0.83 29.47
C ASN A 559 10.91 -1.92 28.75
N ARG A 560 10.27 -2.79 29.54
CA ARG A 560 9.54 -3.93 29.03
C ARG A 560 8.04 -3.74 29.24
N THR A 561 7.28 -4.14 28.21
CA THR A 561 5.84 -4.32 28.24
C THR A 561 5.50 -5.78 27.96
N ASN A 562 4.73 -6.40 28.84
CA ASN A 562 4.15 -7.71 28.61
C ASN A 562 2.69 -7.54 28.21
N TYR A 563 2.28 -8.21 27.14
CA TYR A 563 0.90 -8.30 26.72
C TYR A 563 0.33 -9.60 27.26
N ASN A 564 -0.39 -9.49 28.37
CA ASN A 564 -0.71 -10.62 29.23
C ASN A 564 -1.83 -11.50 28.63
N SER A 565 -2.81 -10.88 27.98
CA SER A 565 -3.95 -11.63 27.43
C SER A 565 -4.61 -10.92 26.24
N TYR A 566 -5.23 -11.76 25.39
CA TYR A 566 -5.99 -11.36 24.22
C TYR A 566 -7.31 -12.11 24.14
N ASP A 567 -8.35 -11.47 23.62
CA ASP A 567 -9.45 -12.16 22.96
C ASP A 567 -8.93 -12.68 21.60
N LEU A 568 -8.58 -13.97 21.54
CA LEU A 568 -7.97 -14.59 20.37
C LEU A 568 -8.95 -14.78 19.21
N THR A 569 -10.26 -14.67 19.44
CA THR A 569 -11.26 -14.76 18.37
C THR A 569 -11.35 -13.47 17.57
N ARG A 570 -10.92 -12.36 18.16
CA ARG A 570 -10.97 -11.02 17.59
C ARG A 570 -9.60 -10.35 17.58
N ASN A 571 -8.54 -11.03 18.05
CA ASN A 571 -7.19 -10.49 18.21
C ASN A 571 -7.14 -9.14 18.93
N LEU A 572 -7.96 -8.99 19.99
CA LEU A 572 -8.03 -7.78 20.82
C LEU A 572 -7.25 -7.95 22.12
N GLU A 573 -6.36 -7.02 22.39
CA GLU A 573 -5.64 -6.96 23.67
C GLU A 573 -6.63 -6.74 24.83
N THR A 574 -6.61 -7.62 25.81
CA THR A 574 -7.44 -7.50 27.01
C THR A 574 -6.66 -7.10 28.23
N SER A 575 -5.35 -7.36 28.27
CA SER A 575 -4.48 -6.90 29.35
C SER A 575 -3.03 -6.79 28.93
N ARG A 576 -2.37 -5.72 29.38
CA ARG A 576 -0.91 -5.57 29.30
C ARG A 576 -0.36 -4.98 30.58
N THR A 577 0.93 -5.25 30.87
CA THR A 577 1.70 -4.62 31.93
C THR A 577 2.91 -3.92 31.32
N GLU A 578 3.01 -2.62 31.55
CA GLU A 578 4.08 -1.75 31.05
C GLU A 578 4.92 -1.16 32.18
N GLY A 579 6.07 -0.56 31.86
CA GLY A 579 6.97 0.02 32.84
C GLY A 579 7.71 -1.02 33.69
N LEU A 580 7.91 -2.23 33.14
CA LEU A 580 8.71 -3.28 33.76
C LEU A 580 10.20 -3.07 33.47
N THR A 581 11.07 -3.61 34.32
CA THR A 581 12.51 -3.74 34.03
C THR A 581 12.72 -4.65 32.82
N SER A 582 13.93 -4.66 32.26
CA SER A 582 14.29 -5.54 31.12
C SER A 582 14.09 -7.03 31.44
N ALA A 583 14.27 -7.43 32.71
CA ALA A 583 14.03 -8.79 33.21
C ALA A 583 12.55 -9.09 33.47
N GLY A 584 11.68 -8.08 33.43
CA GLY A 584 10.24 -8.25 33.67
C GLY A 584 9.81 -8.00 35.13
N ALA A 585 10.68 -7.48 35.98
CA ALA A 585 10.33 -7.11 37.34
C ALA A 585 9.57 -5.78 37.37
N THR A 586 8.68 -5.62 38.33
CA THR A 586 7.91 -4.38 38.57
C THR A 586 8.80 -3.22 39.03
N THR A 587 8.38 -2.02 38.70
CA THR A 587 8.98 -0.74 39.15
C THR A 587 7.89 0.18 39.72
N PRO A 588 8.22 1.28 40.37
CA PRO A 588 7.19 2.28 40.75
C PRO A 588 6.40 2.83 39.55
N ALA A 589 6.98 2.78 38.33
CA ALA A 589 6.33 3.21 37.09
C ALA A 589 5.47 2.13 36.48
N THR A 590 5.48 0.89 36.98
CA THR A 590 4.70 -0.22 36.43
C THR A 590 3.21 0.08 36.48
N ARG A 591 2.56 -0.15 35.35
CA ARG A 591 1.09 -0.03 35.20
C ARG A 591 0.58 -1.28 34.52
N THR A 592 -0.55 -1.78 35.01
CA THR A 592 -1.36 -2.79 34.31
C THR A 592 -2.58 -2.12 33.72
N ILE A 593 -2.76 -2.30 32.41
CA ILE A 593 -3.90 -1.79 31.66
C ILE A 593 -4.78 -2.99 31.30
N GLU A 594 -6.04 -2.93 31.70
CA GLU A 594 -7.04 -3.93 31.34
C GLU A 594 -8.11 -3.29 30.45
N SER A 595 -8.51 -3.96 29.39
CA SER A 595 -9.49 -3.46 28.42
C SER A 595 -10.64 -4.45 28.24
N GLN A 596 -11.86 -3.92 28.32
CA GLN A 596 -13.08 -4.63 27.88
C GLN A 596 -13.56 -3.99 26.58
N TRP A 597 -14.10 -4.82 25.70
CA TRP A 597 -14.42 -4.43 24.35
C TRP A 597 -15.90 -4.54 24.04
N HIS A 598 -16.42 -3.66 23.20
CA HIS A 598 -17.77 -3.76 22.67
C HIS A 598 -17.96 -5.11 21.94
N ALA A 599 -19.14 -5.71 22.04
CA ALA A 599 -19.39 -7.05 21.50
C ALA A 599 -19.18 -7.17 19.98
N THR A 600 -19.52 -6.11 19.24
CA THR A 600 -19.44 -6.08 17.76
C THR A 600 -18.24 -5.30 17.26
N PHE A 601 -18.02 -4.11 17.80
CA PHE A 601 -17.00 -3.17 17.33
C PHE A 601 -15.67 -3.35 18.06
N ARG A 602 -14.57 -2.94 17.44
CA ARG A 602 -13.26 -2.87 18.10
C ARG A 602 -13.14 -1.57 18.92
N LEU A 603 -14.11 -1.31 19.75
CA LEU A 603 -14.21 -0.12 20.60
C LEU A 603 -14.15 -0.55 22.07
N PRO A 604 -13.31 0.09 22.88
CA PRO A 604 -13.28 -0.23 24.31
C PRO A 604 -14.54 0.26 25.00
N THR A 605 -15.07 -0.56 25.92
CA THR A 605 -16.17 -0.18 26.81
C THR A 605 -15.68 0.16 28.21
N LEU A 606 -14.56 -0.44 28.63
CA LEU A 606 -13.90 -0.12 29.89
C LEU A 606 -12.39 -0.27 29.75
N ILE A 607 -11.66 0.72 30.21
CA ILE A 607 -10.20 0.66 30.38
C ILE A 607 -9.91 0.89 31.85
N THR A 608 -9.20 -0.05 32.50
CA THR A 608 -8.78 0.04 33.89
C THR A 608 -7.26 0.14 33.96
N GLU A 609 -6.75 1.17 34.60
CA GLU A 609 -5.34 1.38 34.87
C GLU A 609 -5.05 1.11 36.34
N LYS A 610 -4.11 0.18 36.62
CA LYS A 610 -3.69 -0.21 37.97
C LYS A 610 -2.19 0.09 38.16
N ASN A 611 -1.80 0.36 39.40
CA ASN A 611 -0.39 0.46 39.78
C ASN A 611 0.26 -0.94 39.93
N SER A 612 1.53 -0.98 40.30
CA SER A 612 2.29 -2.22 40.51
C SER A 612 1.75 -3.11 41.64
N ALA A 613 0.97 -2.54 42.56
CA ALA A 613 0.29 -3.28 43.65
C ALA A 613 -1.10 -3.77 43.29
N GLY A 614 -1.57 -3.52 42.06
CA GLY A 614 -2.92 -3.89 41.58
C GLY A 614 -4.02 -2.88 41.98
N THR A 615 -3.69 -1.79 42.64
CA THR A 615 -4.65 -0.73 43.01
C THR A 615 -5.10 0.02 41.77
N VAL A 616 -6.40 0.20 41.59
CA VAL A 616 -6.97 0.97 40.48
C VAL A 616 -6.60 2.44 40.65
N LEU A 617 -5.92 3.01 39.65
CA LEU A 617 -5.56 4.42 39.58
C LEU A 617 -6.61 5.23 38.81
N ARG A 618 -7.10 4.65 37.74
CA ARG A 618 -8.05 5.29 36.83
C ARG A 618 -8.90 4.24 36.13
N THR A 619 -10.16 4.56 35.90
CA THR A 619 -11.00 3.86 34.94
C THR A 619 -11.49 4.84 33.89
N THR A 620 -11.66 4.35 32.66
CA THR A 620 -12.36 5.07 31.59
C THR A 620 -13.43 4.12 31.06
N SER A 621 -14.70 4.42 31.33
CA SER A 621 -15.85 3.66 30.82
C SER A 621 -16.49 4.42 29.65
N MET A 622 -16.96 3.68 28.66
CA MET A 622 -17.62 4.22 27.47
C MET A 622 -18.87 3.39 27.15
N THR A 623 -19.95 4.09 26.85
CA THR A 623 -21.14 3.47 26.24
C THR A 623 -21.27 3.89 24.80
N HIS A 624 -21.88 3.07 23.98
CA HIS A 624 -21.97 3.28 22.54
C HIS A 624 -23.41 3.06 22.07
N ASP A 625 -23.79 3.76 20.98
CA ASP A 625 -25.03 3.47 20.25
C ASP A 625 -24.88 2.21 19.36
N SER A 626 -25.93 1.87 18.62
CA SER A 626 -25.94 0.72 17.70
C SER A 626 -24.96 0.87 16.53
N ASN A 627 -24.50 2.07 16.23
CA ASN A 627 -23.52 2.38 15.17
C ASN A 627 -22.09 2.46 15.74
N GLY A 628 -21.91 2.27 17.07
CA GLY A 628 -20.62 2.36 17.73
C GLY A 628 -20.17 3.80 18.03
N ASN A 629 -21.06 4.80 17.95
CA ASN A 629 -20.74 6.15 18.39
C ASN A 629 -20.76 6.21 19.92
N VAL A 630 -19.81 6.95 20.51
CA VAL A 630 -19.69 7.05 21.98
C VAL A 630 -20.84 7.90 22.54
N LEU A 631 -21.75 7.31 23.33
CA LEU A 631 -22.82 8.08 24.00
C LEU A 631 -22.35 8.71 25.30
N THR A 632 -21.55 7.98 26.09
CA THR A 632 -20.96 8.55 27.30
C THR A 632 -19.49 8.12 27.41
N ARG A 633 -18.70 8.99 28.00
CA ARG A 633 -17.32 8.69 28.41
C ARG A 633 -17.10 9.19 29.82
N THR A 634 -16.93 8.27 30.75
CA THR A 634 -16.67 8.59 32.17
C THR A 634 -15.25 8.24 32.57
N ILE A 635 -14.54 9.18 33.14
CA ILE A 635 -13.20 8.99 33.71
C ILE A 635 -13.34 9.10 35.21
N THR A 636 -12.93 8.03 35.94
CA THR A 636 -12.89 8.00 37.38
C THR A 636 -11.46 7.84 37.86
N ALA A 637 -10.98 8.73 38.73
CA ALA A 637 -9.65 8.70 39.33
C ALA A 637 -9.69 9.37 40.72
N GLY A 638 -9.07 8.75 41.74
CA GLY A 638 -9.00 9.32 43.09
C GLY A 638 -10.39 9.57 43.70
N GLY A 639 -11.38 8.75 43.41
CA GLY A 639 -12.76 8.90 43.89
C GLY A 639 -13.63 9.90 43.12
N ASN A 640 -13.05 10.69 42.25
CA ASN A 640 -13.77 11.67 41.42
C ASN A 640 -14.12 11.10 40.04
N SER A 641 -15.36 11.32 39.57
CA SER A 641 -15.81 10.96 38.24
C SER A 641 -16.10 12.20 37.41
N ARG A 642 -15.76 12.13 36.13
CA ARG A 642 -16.07 13.15 35.12
C ARG A 642 -16.69 12.44 33.90
N THR A 643 -17.89 12.85 33.52
CA THR A 643 -18.65 12.25 32.41
C THR A 643 -18.87 13.28 31.31
N TRP A 644 -18.57 12.88 30.09
CA TRP A 644 -18.98 13.56 28.86
C TRP A 644 -20.12 12.77 28.22
N THR A 645 -21.12 13.47 27.71
CA THR A 645 -22.26 12.90 27.01
C THR A 645 -22.32 13.44 25.58
N TYR A 646 -22.65 12.57 24.64
CA TYR A 646 -22.68 12.90 23.22
C TYR A 646 -24.01 12.47 22.61
N THR A 647 -24.51 13.26 21.65
CA THR A 647 -25.61 12.86 20.79
C THR A 647 -25.22 13.01 19.33
N TYR A 648 -25.86 12.26 18.46
CA TYR A 648 -25.49 12.16 17.06
C TYR A 648 -26.70 12.26 16.15
N ASP A 649 -26.48 12.73 14.91
CA ASP A 649 -27.45 12.64 13.83
C ASP A 649 -27.43 11.25 13.16
N ALA A 650 -28.27 11.08 12.13
CA ALA A 650 -28.35 9.82 11.37
C ALA A 650 -27.08 9.51 10.54
N ASN A 651 -26.25 10.50 10.26
CA ASN A 651 -24.97 10.36 9.56
C ASN A 651 -23.80 10.01 10.50
N GLY A 652 -24.08 9.94 11.81
CA GLY A 652 -23.06 9.74 12.84
C GLY A 652 -22.28 11.02 13.18
N ALA A 653 -22.76 12.18 12.76
CA ALA A 653 -22.19 13.47 13.13
C ALA A 653 -22.67 13.92 14.51
N VAL A 654 -21.76 14.52 15.30
CA VAL A 654 -22.03 14.92 16.69
C VAL A 654 -23.00 16.10 16.73
N LEU A 655 -24.16 15.94 17.38
CA LEU A 655 -25.13 17.03 17.60
C LEU A 655 -24.83 17.81 18.88
N THR A 656 -24.50 17.11 19.98
CA THR A 656 -24.15 17.76 21.23
C THR A 656 -22.93 17.09 21.86
N VAL A 657 -22.13 17.90 22.51
CA VAL A 657 -21.09 17.49 23.46
C VAL A 657 -21.40 18.18 24.77
N ASP A 658 -21.84 17.39 25.76
CA ASP A 658 -22.05 17.84 27.11
C ASP A 658 -20.79 17.50 27.94
N GLY A 659 -20.14 18.49 28.48
CA GLY A 659 -18.90 18.35 29.25
C GLY A 659 -19.12 17.77 30.63
N PRO A 660 -18.05 17.66 31.45
CA PRO A 660 -18.14 16.99 32.75
C PRO A 660 -18.55 17.91 33.91
N ARG A 661 -18.87 19.15 33.65
CA ARG A 661 -19.29 20.10 34.73
C ARG A 661 -20.76 19.87 35.11
N THR A 662 -21.01 19.80 36.38
CA THR A 662 -22.37 19.64 36.91
C THR A 662 -22.91 20.92 37.57
N ASP A 663 -22.04 21.93 37.73
CA ASP A 663 -22.32 23.20 38.36
C ASP A 663 -22.76 24.31 37.38
N VAL A 664 -22.47 24.12 36.08
CA VAL A 664 -22.84 25.02 34.98
C VAL A 664 -23.11 24.21 33.74
N THR A 665 -23.90 24.74 32.83
CA THR A 665 -24.07 24.17 31.51
C THR A 665 -22.78 24.30 30.73
N ASP A 666 -22.26 23.18 30.22
CA ASP A 666 -21.05 23.15 29.39
C ASP A 666 -21.27 22.40 28.05
N VAL A 667 -22.52 22.47 27.57
CA VAL A 667 -22.95 21.86 26.32
C VAL A 667 -22.49 22.70 25.12
N THR A 668 -21.84 22.04 24.18
CA THR A 668 -21.61 22.56 22.82
C THR A 668 -22.57 21.85 21.85
N THR A 669 -23.30 22.64 21.04
CA THR A 669 -24.27 22.12 20.06
C THR A 669 -23.79 22.38 18.65
N TYR A 670 -24.01 21.40 17.76
CA TYR A 670 -23.67 21.45 16.34
C TYR A 670 -24.94 21.28 15.51
N THR A 671 -25.05 22.08 14.43
CA THR A 671 -26.01 21.82 13.35
C THR A 671 -25.27 21.56 12.06
N TYR A 672 -25.91 20.85 11.16
CA TYR A 672 -25.32 20.43 9.90
C TYR A 672 -26.25 20.76 8.74
N TYR A 673 -25.66 21.13 7.60
CA TYR A 673 -26.43 21.23 6.36
C TYR A 673 -27.01 19.87 5.99
N ALA A 674 -28.30 19.83 5.64
CA ALA A 674 -28.97 18.59 5.26
C ALA A 674 -28.28 17.90 4.07
N ASN A 675 -28.38 16.57 3.99
CA ASN A 675 -27.83 15.78 2.87
C ASN A 675 -28.42 16.19 1.50
N SER A 676 -29.61 16.80 1.50
CA SER A 676 -30.30 17.32 0.31
C SER A 676 -30.24 18.85 0.16
N ALA A 677 -29.45 19.53 1.01
CA ALA A 677 -29.39 21.00 0.99
C ALA A 677 -28.94 21.53 -0.37
N THR A 678 -29.51 22.66 -0.79
CA THR A 678 -28.93 23.52 -1.83
C THR A 678 -27.96 24.46 -1.14
N CYS A 679 -26.66 24.30 -1.42
CA CYS A 679 -25.62 25.06 -0.75
C CYS A 679 -25.64 26.54 -1.18
N PRO A 680 -25.35 27.47 -0.27
CA PRO A 680 -25.04 28.86 -0.63
C PRO A 680 -23.81 28.95 -1.54
N GLY A 681 -23.74 29.99 -2.37
CA GLY A 681 -22.60 30.22 -3.26
C GLY A 681 -22.60 29.35 -4.51
N ALA A 682 -21.45 29.22 -5.16
CA ALA A 682 -21.28 28.54 -6.44
C ALA A 682 -21.25 27.00 -6.36
N ALA A 683 -21.01 26.44 -5.20
CA ALA A 683 -20.79 24.99 -5.02
C ALA A 683 -22.06 24.29 -4.51
N ALA A 684 -22.97 23.93 -5.41
CA ALA A 684 -24.32 23.42 -5.10
C ALA A 684 -24.36 22.19 -4.14
N LEU A 685 -23.27 21.44 -3.96
CA LEU A 685 -23.21 20.24 -3.13
C LEU A 685 -22.19 20.33 -1.98
N GLY A 686 -21.37 21.37 -1.95
CA GLY A 686 -20.21 21.44 -1.07
C GLY A 686 -20.52 21.45 0.43
N CYS A 687 -21.64 22.07 0.82
CA CYS A 687 -22.06 22.19 2.22
C CYS A 687 -22.73 20.94 2.78
N ARG A 688 -23.22 20.03 1.94
CA ARG A 688 -24.01 18.88 2.38
C ARG A 688 -23.27 18.03 3.39
N GLY A 689 -23.91 17.74 4.53
CA GLY A 689 -23.33 16.99 5.62
C GLY A 689 -22.20 17.70 6.37
N GLN A 690 -21.91 18.97 6.04
CA GLN A 690 -20.93 19.80 6.72
C GLN A 690 -21.57 20.58 7.88
N VAL A 691 -20.73 21.03 8.81
CA VAL A 691 -21.19 21.85 9.94
C VAL A 691 -21.82 23.15 9.44
N GLU A 692 -23.01 23.49 9.92
CA GLU A 692 -23.67 24.75 9.67
C GLU A 692 -23.42 25.75 10.80
N THR A 693 -23.66 25.30 12.05
CA THR A 693 -23.39 26.13 13.21
C THR A 693 -22.71 25.35 14.34
N VAL A 694 -21.97 26.08 15.14
CA VAL A 694 -21.43 25.61 16.42
C VAL A 694 -21.85 26.62 17.50
N THR A 695 -22.64 26.16 18.48
CA THR A 695 -23.06 26.97 19.61
C THR A 695 -22.36 26.49 20.87
N ASN A 696 -21.61 27.33 21.52
CA ASN A 696 -20.93 26.98 22.78
C ASN A 696 -21.91 27.09 23.98
N ALA A 697 -21.45 26.67 25.15
CA ALA A 697 -22.24 26.67 26.38
C ALA A 697 -22.73 28.06 26.83
N ALA A 698 -22.11 29.14 26.37
CA ALA A 698 -22.55 30.51 26.64
C ALA A 698 -23.61 31.03 25.62
N GLY A 699 -24.01 30.19 24.67
CA GLY A 699 -24.95 30.55 23.62
C GLY A 699 -24.33 31.33 22.45
N HIS A 700 -23.01 31.45 22.41
CA HIS A 700 -22.31 32.09 21.30
C HIS A 700 -22.29 31.19 20.08
N VAL A 701 -22.77 31.68 18.95
CA VAL A 701 -22.91 30.93 17.70
C VAL A 701 -21.81 31.33 16.72
N THR A 702 -21.06 30.36 16.26
CA THR A 702 -20.22 30.46 15.06
C THR A 702 -20.94 29.75 13.92
N SER A 703 -21.11 30.38 12.77
CA SER A 703 -21.73 29.78 11.59
C SER A 703 -20.72 29.65 10.45
N ILE A 704 -20.88 28.62 9.64
CA ILE A 704 -20.12 28.44 8.41
C ILE A 704 -21.09 28.67 7.28
N ALA A 705 -21.03 29.86 6.69
CA ALA A 705 -22.04 30.36 5.77
C ALA A 705 -21.86 29.79 4.34
N GLU A 706 -20.66 29.45 3.94
CA GLU A 706 -20.36 28.98 2.59
C GLU A 706 -19.26 27.92 2.59
N TYR A 707 -19.38 26.96 1.67
CA TYR A 707 -18.43 25.88 1.41
C TYR A 707 -18.10 25.82 -0.08
N ASP A 708 -16.88 25.41 -0.40
CA ASP A 708 -16.51 25.08 -1.78
C ASP A 708 -16.97 23.67 -2.20
N ALA A 709 -16.76 23.31 -3.45
CA ALA A 709 -17.16 21.99 -4.00
C ALA A 709 -16.45 20.79 -3.34
N HIS A 710 -15.34 21.02 -2.65
CA HIS A 710 -14.58 19.98 -1.92
C HIS A 710 -15.08 19.82 -0.47
N GLY A 711 -16.00 20.67 -0.01
CA GLY A 711 -16.51 20.70 1.37
C GLY A 711 -15.61 21.47 2.34
N ARG A 712 -14.81 22.44 1.86
CA ARG A 712 -14.01 23.32 2.71
C ARG A 712 -14.76 24.65 2.95
N PRO A 713 -14.68 25.24 4.17
CA PRO A 713 -15.30 26.53 4.45
C PRO A 713 -14.74 27.64 3.54
N LEU A 714 -15.61 28.48 3.02
CA LEU A 714 -15.27 29.72 2.32
C LEU A 714 -15.60 30.95 3.17
N ALA A 715 -16.68 30.90 3.95
CA ALA A 715 -17.08 31.99 4.83
C ALA A 715 -17.47 31.48 6.21
N ILE A 716 -16.85 32.02 7.25
CA ILE A 716 -17.10 31.70 8.66
C ILE A 716 -17.48 32.99 9.37
N VAL A 717 -18.65 33.01 10.04
CA VAL A 717 -19.12 34.15 10.82
C VAL A 717 -18.96 33.82 12.31
N ASP A 718 -18.23 34.64 13.03
CA ASP A 718 -18.06 34.51 14.46
C ASP A 718 -19.27 34.99 15.28
N PRO A 719 -19.30 34.74 16.61
CA PRO A 719 -20.42 35.18 17.42
C PRO A 719 -20.65 36.71 17.48
N ASN A 720 -19.70 37.52 17.07
CA ASN A 720 -19.81 38.97 17.02
C ASN A 720 -20.27 39.45 15.62
N GLY A 721 -20.53 38.56 14.71
CA GLY A 721 -20.88 38.85 13.33
C GLY A 721 -19.71 39.16 12.41
N LEU A 722 -18.47 38.95 12.87
CA LEU A 722 -17.26 39.15 12.08
C LEU A 722 -17.06 38.00 11.12
N THR A 723 -17.00 38.29 9.83
CA THR A 723 -16.78 37.29 8.78
C THR A 723 -15.28 37.02 8.55
N THR A 724 -14.93 35.76 8.44
CA THR A 724 -13.66 35.29 7.91
C THR A 724 -13.90 34.68 6.55
N ASP A 725 -13.36 35.28 5.48
CA ASP A 725 -13.41 34.75 4.12
C ASP A 725 -12.12 33.99 3.81
N LEU A 726 -12.24 32.83 3.13
CA LEU A 726 -11.15 31.93 2.81
C LEU A 726 -11.13 31.65 1.31
N VAL A 727 -9.95 31.77 0.69
CA VAL A 727 -9.75 31.48 -0.73
C VAL A 727 -8.71 30.37 -0.87
N TYR A 728 -8.97 29.45 -1.78
CA TYR A 728 -8.09 28.30 -2.03
C TYR A 728 -7.68 28.24 -3.51
N ASP A 729 -6.49 27.72 -3.74
CA ASP A 729 -6.00 27.45 -5.09
C ASP A 729 -6.56 26.12 -5.65
N PRO A 730 -6.34 25.80 -6.95
CA PRO A 730 -6.83 24.57 -7.56
C PRO A 730 -6.26 23.27 -6.93
N ARG A 731 -5.12 23.35 -6.19
CA ARG A 731 -4.59 22.22 -5.39
C ARG A 731 -5.07 22.22 -3.95
N GLN A 732 -6.13 22.99 -3.64
CA GLN A 732 -6.79 23.04 -2.34
C GLN A 732 -5.96 23.69 -1.22
N ARG A 733 -4.92 24.47 -1.53
CA ARG A 733 -4.12 25.22 -0.55
C ARG A 733 -4.75 26.59 -0.29
N LEU A 734 -4.78 27.01 0.97
CA LEU A 734 -5.32 28.33 1.37
C LEU A 734 -4.40 29.43 0.83
N THR A 735 -4.90 30.30 -0.03
CA THR A 735 -4.14 31.42 -0.63
C THR A 735 -4.47 32.76 0.00
N SER A 736 -5.67 32.93 0.58
CA SER A 736 -6.03 34.16 1.25
C SER A 736 -6.99 33.91 2.41
N ARG A 737 -6.83 34.66 3.47
CA ARG A 737 -7.72 34.73 4.63
C ARG A 737 -7.99 36.20 4.94
N ASN A 738 -9.24 36.60 4.77
CA ASN A 738 -9.71 37.95 5.15
C ASN A 738 -10.55 37.87 6.42
N VAL A 739 -10.29 38.71 7.38
CA VAL A 739 -11.05 38.81 8.63
C VAL A 739 -11.49 40.26 8.83
N GLY A 740 -12.76 40.57 8.59
CA GLY A 740 -13.29 41.92 8.74
C GLY A 740 -12.58 42.98 7.90
N GLY A 741 -12.01 42.58 6.74
CA GLY A 741 -11.26 43.49 5.87
C GLY A 741 -9.73 43.36 6.00
N GLU A 742 -9.23 42.67 7.03
CA GLU A 742 -7.82 42.43 7.30
C GLU A 742 -7.38 41.15 6.57
N THR A 743 -6.65 41.30 5.45
CA THR A 743 -6.25 40.18 4.60
C THR A 743 -4.85 39.67 4.91
N THR A 744 -4.74 38.37 5.07
CA THR A 744 -3.45 37.65 5.10
C THR A 744 -3.37 36.74 3.88
N ASP A 745 -2.33 36.90 3.05
CA ASP A 745 -2.11 36.14 1.83
C ASP A 745 -1.00 35.10 2.01
N TYR A 746 -1.15 33.96 1.33
CA TYR A 746 -0.24 32.83 1.37
C TYR A 746 0.19 32.46 -0.06
N GLU A 747 1.49 32.42 -0.29
CA GLU A 747 2.05 31.98 -1.55
C GLU A 747 2.77 30.63 -1.37
N TYR A 748 2.64 29.77 -2.36
CA TYR A 748 3.28 28.44 -2.34
C TYR A 748 4.21 28.27 -3.53
N ASP A 749 5.20 27.41 -3.38
CA ASP A 749 5.99 26.93 -4.51
C ASP A 749 5.25 25.79 -5.25
N GLY A 750 5.87 25.26 -6.32
CA GLY A 750 5.26 24.20 -7.15
C GLY A 750 4.93 22.93 -6.36
N VAL A 751 5.74 22.55 -5.39
CA VAL A 751 5.50 21.34 -4.56
C VAL A 751 4.50 21.58 -3.43
N GLY A 752 4.09 22.82 -3.18
CA GLY A 752 3.13 23.17 -2.13
C GLY A 752 3.77 23.61 -0.82
N GLN A 753 5.04 23.93 -0.78
CA GLN A 753 5.67 24.53 0.39
C GLN A 753 5.31 26.02 0.48
N LEU A 754 5.05 26.49 1.70
CA LEU A 754 4.74 27.90 1.96
C LEU A 754 5.95 28.76 1.63
N LYS A 755 5.84 29.59 0.59
CA LYS A 755 6.89 30.46 0.11
C LYS A 755 6.86 31.83 0.75
N LYS A 756 5.67 32.36 1.03
CA LYS A 756 5.49 33.70 1.59
C LYS A 756 4.17 33.81 2.33
N VAL A 757 4.16 34.55 3.41
CA VAL A 757 2.95 35.04 4.11
C VAL A 757 3.02 36.54 4.15
N THR A 758 1.99 37.21 3.63
CA THR A 758 1.84 38.68 3.68
C THR A 758 0.74 39.01 4.67
N LEU A 759 1.03 39.86 5.64
CA LEU A 759 0.10 40.31 6.68
C LEU A 759 -0.73 41.52 6.19
N PRO A 760 -1.82 41.88 6.88
CA PRO A 760 -2.71 42.99 6.48
C PRO A 760 -2.01 44.35 6.36
N ASP A 761 -0.97 44.59 7.14
CA ASP A 761 -0.17 45.83 7.09
C ASP A 761 0.86 45.85 5.94
N GLY A 762 0.88 44.82 5.09
CA GLY A 762 1.82 44.63 4.00
C GLY A 762 3.18 44.05 4.40
N SER A 763 3.43 43.86 5.70
CA SER A 763 4.64 43.15 6.14
C SER A 763 4.57 41.68 5.73
N PHE A 764 5.72 41.05 5.50
CA PHE A 764 5.72 39.63 5.10
C PHE A 764 6.91 38.83 5.66
N LEU A 765 6.70 37.53 5.71
CA LEU A 765 7.73 36.53 5.90
C LEU A 765 7.87 35.66 4.65
N SER A 766 9.10 35.49 4.18
CA SER A 766 9.41 34.57 3.07
C SER A 766 10.24 33.39 3.55
N TYR A 767 10.05 32.24 2.93
CA TYR A 767 10.61 30.95 3.31
C TYR A 767 11.38 30.35 2.14
N THR A 768 12.57 29.81 2.41
CA THR A 768 13.41 29.14 1.41
C THR A 768 13.67 27.70 1.84
N TYR A 769 13.67 26.80 0.89
CA TYR A 769 13.84 25.37 1.12
C TYR A 769 14.96 24.80 0.26
N ASP A 770 15.56 23.72 0.70
CA ASP A 770 16.48 22.95 -0.12
C ASP A 770 15.74 21.96 -1.04
N ALA A 771 16.49 21.27 -1.91
CA ALA A 771 15.96 20.28 -2.84
C ALA A 771 15.34 19.02 -2.16
N ALA A 772 15.59 18.84 -0.86
CA ALA A 772 14.95 17.80 -0.03
C ALA A 772 13.72 18.34 0.72
N HIS A 773 13.21 19.52 0.35
CA HIS A 773 12.05 20.18 0.91
C HIS A 773 12.21 20.59 2.38
N ARG A 774 13.43 20.86 2.84
CA ARG A 774 13.69 21.27 4.22
C ARG A 774 13.89 22.78 4.29
N LEU A 775 13.26 23.43 5.28
CA LEU A 775 13.38 24.89 5.49
C LEU A 775 14.84 25.25 5.80
N THR A 776 15.42 26.15 5.01
CA THR A 776 16.78 26.64 5.15
C THR A 776 16.87 28.11 5.52
N GLN A 777 15.82 28.90 5.27
CA GLN A 777 15.82 30.33 5.63
C GLN A 777 14.41 30.88 5.82
N VAL A 778 14.28 31.83 6.73
CA VAL A 778 13.13 32.73 6.89
C VAL A 778 13.64 34.16 6.80
N THR A 779 12.96 35.00 6.02
CA THR A 779 13.33 36.42 5.82
C THR A 779 12.08 37.28 5.97
N ASP A 780 12.19 38.41 6.70
CA ASP A 780 11.11 39.40 6.80
C ASP A 780 11.20 40.46 5.68
N ASN A 781 10.18 41.33 5.60
CA ASN A 781 10.11 42.39 4.62
C ASN A 781 11.17 43.49 4.80
N ALA A 782 11.81 43.60 5.98
CA ALA A 782 12.92 44.52 6.22
C ALA A 782 14.29 43.93 5.80
N GLY A 783 14.34 42.62 5.52
CA GLY A 783 15.57 41.90 5.15
C GLY A 783 16.28 41.23 6.32
N ASN A 784 15.72 41.27 7.55
CA ASN A 784 16.25 40.43 8.62
C ASN A 784 15.98 38.97 8.27
N ARG A 785 16.94 38.08 8.55
CA ARG A 785 16.79 36.66 8.21
C ARG A 785 17.35 35.72 9.26
N ILE A 786 16.75 34.55 9.31
CA ILE A 786 17.25 33.40 10.06
C ILE A 786 17.66 32.36 9.03
N ALA A 787 18.92 31.94 9.04
CA ALA A 787 19.43 30.90 8.17
C ALA A 787 19.71 29.61 8.97
N TYR A 788 19.34 28.47 8.42
CA TYR A 788 19.50 27.16 9.04
C TYR A 788 20.49 26.31 8.23
N THR A 789 21.49 25.75 8.91
CA THR A 789 22.33 24.68 8.36
C THR A 789 21.81 23.36 8.90
N LEU A 790 21.57 22.42 8.00
CA LEU A 790 20.98 21.12 8.32
C LEU A 790 21.97 19.99 8.02
N ASP A 791 22.01 18.95 8.85
CA ASP A 791 22.75 17.74 8.53
C ASP A 791 21.93 16.80 7.63
N ALA A 792 22.52 15.65 7.28
CA ALA A 792 21.88 14.67 6.41
C ALA A 792 20.62 14.00 7.03
N MET A 793 20.42 14.11 8.34
CA MET A 793 19.22 13.60 9.05
C MET A 793 18.15 14.69 9.26
N GLY A 794 18.40 15.94 8.80
CA GLY A 794 17.50 17.07 8.95
C GLY A 794 17.65 17.84 10.26
N ASN A 795 18.63 17.53 11.10
CA ASN A 795 18.86 18.28 12.32
C ASN A 795 19.43 19.65 12.01
N ARG A 796 18.97 20.68 12.71
CA ARG A 796 19.57 22.02 12.64
C ARG A 796 20.88 22.03 13.41
N THR A 797 22.00 22.00 12.67
CA THR A 797 23.34 22.06 13.25
C THR A 797 23.79 23.50 13.50
N LYS A 798 23.20 24.46 12.77
CA LYS A 798 23.48 25.87 12.96
C LYS A 798 22.25 26.72 12.66
N GLU A 799 22.05 27.77 13.44
CA GLU A 799 21.03 28.80 13.25
C GLU A 799 21.72 30.16 13.35
N GLU A 800 21.60 30.98 12.33
CA GLU A 800 22.25 32.29 12.23
C GLU A 800 21.20 33.36 12.00
N VAL A 801 21.21 34.42 12.82
CA VAL A 801 20.31 35.55 12.72
C VAL A 801 21.10 36.75 12.17
N PHE A 802 20.59 37.35 11.10
CA PHE A 802 21.18 38.50 10.45
C PHE A 802 20.20 39.67 10.47
N ASP A 803 20.71 40.89 10.60
CA ASP A 803 19.92 42.11 10.49
C ASP A 803 19.73 42.55 9.02
N THR A 804 19.05 43.66 8.84
CA THR A 804 18.73 44.28 7.53
C THR A 804 19.96 44.63 6.70
N THR A 805 21.13 44.79 7.33
CA THR A 805 22.41 45.07 6.68
C THR A 805 23.23 43.80 6.37
N ASN A 806 22.61 42.64 6.55
CA ASN A 806 23.24 41.31 6.46
C ASN A 806 24.40 41.11 7.45
N THR A 807 24.34 41.82 8.62
CA THR A 807 25.29 41.63 9.70
C THR A 807 24.81 40.52 10.60
N LEU A 808 25.69 39.56 10.90
CA LEU A 808 25.41 38.47 11.83
C LEU A 808 25.26 39.00 13.25
N LYS A 809 24.11 38.73 13.89
CA LYS A 809 23.76 39.17 15.24
C LYS A 809 23.77 38.04 16.27
N ARG A 810 23.47 36.84 15.83
CA ARG A 810 23.42 35.68 16.71
C ARG A 810 23.74 34.40 15.95
N THR A 811 24.46 33.52 16.59
CA THR A 811 24.66 32.14 16.12
C THR A 811 24.26 31.16 17.24
N LEU A 812 23.60 30.09 16.83
CA LEU A 812 23.34 28.94 17.70
C LEU A 812 23.90 27.71 16.99
N THR A 813 24.79 26.99 17.65
CA THR A 813 25.41 25.78 17.09
C THR A 813 24.98 24.57 17.89
N ARG A 814 24.63 23.50 17.18
CA ARG A 814 24.23 22.21 17.76
C ARG A 814 25.04 21.06 17.19
N VAL A 815 25.45 20.14 18.03
CA VAL A 815 26.18 18.94 17.64
C VAL A 815 25.34 17.70 18.01
N TYR A 816 25.19 16.83 17.04
CA TYR A 816 24.47 15.58 17.20
C TYR A 816 25.43 14.39 17.04
N GLU A 817 25.28 13.40 17.87
CA GLU A 817 26.08 12.16 17.81
C GLU A 817 25.53 11.17 16.75
N THR A 818 26.23 10.05 16.58
CA THR A 818 25.88 9.02 15.59
C THR A 818 24.49 8.42 15.79
N LEU A 819 23.97 8.33 17.03
CA LEU A 819 22.61 7.88 17.30
C LEU A 819 21.54 8.99 17.13
N ASN A 820 21.94 10.13 16.53
CA ASN A 820 21.06 11.27 16.25
C ASN A 820 20.54 12.00 17.52
N ARG A 821 21.28 11.96 18.62
CA ARG A 821 20.95 12.70 19.86
C ARG A 821 21.76 13.98 19.93
N LEU A 822 21.12 15.07 20.39
CA LEU A 822 21.79 16.33 20.67
C LEU A 822 22.76 16.12 21.85
N ILE A 823 24.02 16.45 21.68
CA ILE A 823 25.06 16.32 22.70
C ILE A 823 25.70 17.63 23.11
N TYR A 824 25.53 18.69 22.34
CA TYR A 824 26.09 19.99 22.59
C TYR A 824 25.25 21.08 21.92
N GLU A 825 25.02 22.17 22.68
CA GLU A 825 24.42 23.40 22.17
C GLU A 825 25.21 24.59 22.67
N ALA A 826 25.58 25.51 21.81
CA ALA A 826 26.33 26.75 22.17
C ALA A 826 25.60 27.99 21.65
N HIS A 827 25.59 28.99 22.46
CA HIS A 827 25.12 30.35 22.21
C HIS A 827 26.31 31.30 22.33
N PRO A 828 27.20 31.43 21.32
CA PRO A 828 28.33 32.35 21.36
C PRO A 828 27.89 33.81 21.30
#